data_358b55846b0665fbe5f7915c5717142d
#
_entry.id   358b55846b0665fbe5f7915c5717142d
#
_cell.length_a   1.000
_cell.length_b   1.000
_cell.length_c   1.000
_cell.angle_alpha   90.00
_cell.angle_beta   90.00
_cell.angle_gamma   90.00
#
_symmetry.space_group_name_H-M   'P 1'
#
loop_
_entity.id
_entity.type
_entity.pdbx_description
1 polymer ?
#
loop_
_entity_poly.entity_id
_entity_poly.type
_entity_poly.pdbx_seq_one_letter_code
_entity_poly.pdbx_strand_id
1 'polypeptide(L)'
;MPNERQVPVPIEEEMRKSYLDYAMSVIVGRALPDIRDGLKPVHRRVLYTMQGLGLNWNRAYKKAARVIGDCMGKYHPHGDAPIYEALVRMVQEFSLRYPLVDGQGNYGSVDGDPPAAMRYTEARLAKIAHEMLADIDRDTVDFVPNFDESEREPVVLPTRIPNLLINGSAGIAVGMATNVPPHNLTEVIDALVTLVDSPETTIEQLLKIVKGPDFPTRGYIYGAGGIREAYTTGRGTITLRAKAHAEKMRGGREAIIITELPYQVNKASLIEKISELSAEKKMAGISEIRDESNREGIRVVLELGRGEIPQIVMNQLYKHTQMQTTFGIIMLALVDRRPQIVNLKTMLEAFVRFRREIVTRRTRYDLARAEERAHVLAGLRKAVEQLDLVIRLIRQAESPDAAREALMAQLELSEIQARAILDMRLQRLTQLERHKVVEEHEQTLALIEELKGILASEGKLMAIIRAELLAIKEEYGDARRTEILIETTELTIEDLLADEEMVVTISRAGYIKRTHVEAYRSQRRGGKGVTGMETKEEDIVEDLFVASTHSYLLFFTNRGKVHWLKVHEIPEGGRQAKGKAMVNLLSLGEGELVATCVPVRDFAAGGYILFATKQGTVKKTELEAYSHPRAGGIQAIGLDDDDQVMTARRTDGQREVMIATKLGMIIRFSEEEVRPMGRSAGGVKGIELDEGDEVIAADVAQEGVTILTVTERGYGKRTPLDEYRLQGRAGKGIIDIKTGGRNGNVVAMLQVRDVDDILVVTTKGKMIRFHAADVSSQGRNTWGVRIIDLEADDRAGSVARVDSESPAPVEAQ
;
A
#
# COMPACT_ATOMS: atom_id res chain seq x y z
N MET A 1 2.14 -62.18 39.48
CA MET A 1 2.30 -60.82 38.96
C MET A 1 3.39 -60.94 37.93
N PRO A 2 3.14 -60.60 36.63
CA PRO A 2 4.22 -60.58 35.65
C PRO A 2 5.08 -59.35 35.97
N ASN A 3 6.41 -59.52 36.00
CA ASN A 3 7.39 -58.47 36.13
C ASN A 3 7.21 -57.41 35.03
N GLU A 4 6.67 -56.24 35.36
CA GLU A 4 6.73 -55.08 34.53
C GLU A 4 8.20 -54.72 34.32
N ARG A 5 8.73 -54.99 33.11
CA ARG A 5 10.04 -54.46 32.71
C ARG A 5 9.92 -52.95 32.56
N GLN A 6 10.39 -52.23 33.55
CA GLN A 6 10.62 -50.77 33.41
C GLN A 6 11.78 -50.55 32.45
N VAL A 7 11.47 -49.97 31.27
CA VAL A 7 12.48 -49.54 30.32
C VAL A 7 12.70 -48.03 30.57
N PRO A 8 13.90 -47.63 31.00
CA PRO A 8 14.18 -46.20 31.16
C PRO A 8 14.23 -45.50 29.79
N VAL A 9 13.35 -44.55 29.59
CA VAL A 9 13.32 -43.71 28.39
C VAL A 9 13.84 -42.32 28.78
N PRO A 10 14.91 -41.79 28.17
CA PRO A 10 15.37 -40.43 28.41
C PRO A 10 14.25 -39.43 28.04
N ILE A 11 13.98 -38.49 28.93
CA ILE A 11 12.91 -37.52 28.75
C ILE A 11 13.11 -36.68 27.46
N GLU A 12 14.35 -36.41 27.08
CA GLU A 12 14.70 -35.70 25.85
C GLU A 12 14.29 -36.48 24.59
N GLU A 13 14.45 -37.80 24.60
CA GLU A 13 14.08 -38.68 23.50
C GLU A 13 12.56 -38.77 23.35
N GLU A 14 11.85 -38.94 24.47
CA GLU A 14 10.39 -38.98 24.51
C GLU A 14 9.78 -37.64 24.09
N MET A 15 10.29 -36.55 24.61
CA MET A 15 9.86 -35.19 24.21
C MET A 15 10.11 -34.95 22.72
N ARG A 16 11.27 -35.36 22.20
CA ARG A 16 11.61 -35.21 20.78
C ARG A 16 10.65 -35.99 19.89
N LYS A 17 10.35 -37.20 20.25
CA LYS A 17 9.42 -38.10 19.52
C LYS A 17 7.99 -37.53 19.56
N SER A 18 7.48 -37.27 20.76
CA SER A 18 6.12 -36.73 20.96
C SER A 18 5.93 -35.35 20.30
N TYR A 19 6.96 -34.50 20.32
CA TYR A 19 6.89 -33.20 19.64
C TYR A 19 6.89 -33.36 18.12
N LEU A 20 7.68 -34.30 17.57
CA LEU A 20 7.67 -34.60 16.13
C LEU A 20 6.31 -35.16 15.70
N ASP A 21 5.74 -36.11 16.45
CA ASP A 21 4.44 -36.69 16.14
C ASP A 21 3.32 -35.63 16.22
N TYR A 22 3.37 -34.74 17.22
CA TYR A 22 2.46 -33.63 17.33
C TYR A 22 2.63 -32.64 16.16
N ALA A 23 3.87 -32.26 15.83
CA ALA A 23 4.16 -31.36 14.73
C ALA A 23 3.67 -31.92 13.39
N MET A 24 3.93 -33.22 13.12
CA MET A 24 3.45 -33.91 11.93
C MET A 24 1.93 -33.93 11.86
N SER A 25 1.25 -34.23 12.98
CA SER A 25 -0.20 -34.22 13.06
C SER A 25 -0.79 -32.83 12.76
N VAL A 26 -0.20 -31.77 13.32
CA VAL A 26 -0.67 -30.39 13.08
C VAL A 26 -0.40 -29.95 11.64
N ILE A 27 0.77 -30.27 11.08
CA ILE A 27 1.17 -29.87 9.72
C ILE A 27 0.27 -30.55 8.68
N VAL A 28 0.17 -31.89 8.72
CA VAL A 28 -0.51 -32.67 7.67
C VAL A 28 -2.01 -32.82 7.97
N GLY A 29 -2.38 -32.97 9.25
CA GLY A 29 -3.74 -33.32 9.69
C GLY A 29 -4.64 -32.14 10.08
N ARG A 30 -4.14 -30.89 10.13
CA ARG A 30 -4.93 -29.76 10.66
C ARG A 30 -4.75 -28.44 9.93
N ALA A 31 -3.52 -27.89 9.85
CA ALA A 31 -3.30 -26.47 9.58
C ALA A 31 -3.11 -26.14 8.10
N LEU A 32 -2.51 -27.03 7.31
CA LEU A 32 -2.16 -26.78 5.93
C LEU A 32 -3.17 -27.38 4.94
N PRO A 33 -3.45 -26.63 3.83
CA PRO A 33 -4.30 -27.15 2.75
C PRO A 33 -3.53 -28.14 1.85
N ASP A 34 -4.23 -29.11 1.29
CA ASP A 34 -3.70 -29.93 0.18
C ASP A 34 -3.72 -29.11 -1.11
N ILE A 35 -2.64 -29.16 -1.89
CA ILE A 35 -2.52 -28.38 -3.14
C ILE A 35 -3.58 -28.77 -4.18
N ARG A 36 -4.10 -30.00 -4.14
CA ARG A 36 -5.04 -30.54 -5.11
C ARG A 36 -6.45 -29.99 -4.96
N ASP A 37 -7.00 -29.98 -3.73
CA ASP A 37 -8.36 -29.51 -3.46
C ASP A 37 -8.42 -28.20 -2.65
N GLY A 38 -7.28 -27.71 -2.16
CA GLY A 38 -7.20 -26.45 -1.42
C GLY A 38 -7.86 -26.48 -0.04
N LEU A 39 -8.19 -27.66 0.47
CA LEU A 39 -8.93 -27.82 1.72
C LEU A 39 -8.04 -28.31 2.85
N LYS A 40 -8.33 -27.83 4.05
CA LYS A 40 -7.89 -28.48 5.28
C LYS A 40 -8.79 -29.67 5.59
N PRO A 41 -8.34 -30.66 6.40
CA PRO A 41 -9.15 -31.85 6.70
C PRO A 41 -10.56 -31.52 7.25
N VAL A 42 -10.68 -30.52 8.13
CA VAL A 42 -12.00 -30.12 8.68
C VAL A 42 -12.97 -29.66 7.59
N HIS A 43 -12.52 -28.82 6.65
CA HIS A 43 -13.37 -28.30 5.56
C HIS A 43 -13.81 -29.45 4.65
N ARG A 44 -12.87 -30.36 4.30
CA ARG A 44 -13.15 -31.53 3.46
C ARG A 44 -14.19 -32.44 4.11
N ARG A 45 -14.05 -32.72 5.39
CA ARG A 45 -14.98 -33.55 6.16
C ARG A 45 -16.37 -32.94 6.27
N VAL A 46 -16.47 -31.60 6.47
CA VAL A 46 -17.76 -30.90 6.49
C VAL A 46 -18.47 -31.01 5.15
N LEU A 47 -17.78 -30.72 4.03
CA LEU A 47 -18.39 -30.80 2.68
C LEU A 47 -18.79 -32.25 2.35
N TYR A 48 -17.97 -33.21 2.68
CA TYR A 48 -18.28 -34.64 2.47
C TYR A 48 -19.47 -35.08 3.31
N THR A 49 -19.56 -34.64 4.58
CA THR A 49 -20.73 -34.93 5.45
C THR A 49 -22.00 -34.34 4.83
N MET A 50 -21.94 -33.08 4.33
CA MET A 50 -23.09 -32.41 3.72
C MET A 50 -23.56 -33.15 2.45
N GLN A 51 -22.63 -33.68 1.65
CA GLN A 51 -22.93 -34.54 0.50
C GLN A 51 -23.63 -35.80 0.92
N GLY A 52 -23.12 -36.53 1.95
CA GLY A 52 -23.72 -37.74 2.49
C GLY A 52 -25.12 -37.52 3.07
N LEU A 53 -25.39 -36.35 3.63
CA LEU A 53 -26.72 -35.93 4.10
C LEU A 53 -27.68 -35.49 2.98
N GLY A 54 -27.22 -35.44 1.71
CA GLY A 54 -28.00 -35.00 0.56
C GLY A 54 -28.36 -33.49 0.59
N LEU A 55 -27.55 -32.65 1.23
CA LEU A 55 -27.77 -31.23 1.39
C LEU A 55 -27.35 -30.45 0.14
N ASN A 56 -27.86 -30.83 -1.00
CA ASN A 56 -27.56 -30.17 -2.27
C ASN A 56 -28.17 -28.74 -2.34
N TRP A 57 -27.59 -27.87 -3.16
CA TRP A 57 -27.97 -26.47 -3.32
C TRP A 57 -29.46 -26.27 -3.67
N ASN A 58 -30.09 -27.24 -4.33
CA ASN A 58 -31.50 -27.25 -4.73
C ASN A 58 -32.43 -27.96 -3.73
N ARG A 59 -31.94 -28.35 -2.56
CA ARG A 59 -32.71 -28.99 -1.49
C ARG A 59 -32.96 -28.03 -0.33
N ALA A 60 -33.84 -28.40 0.58
CA ALA A 60 -34.13 -27.61 1.76
C ALA A 60 -32.93 -27.54 2.70
N TYR A 61 -32.77 -26.40 3.35
CA TYR A 61 -31.80 -26.22 4.41
C TYR A 61 -32.04 -27.19 5.58
N LYS A 62 -30.94 -27.54 6.27
CA LYS A 62 -30.98 -28.30 7.53
C LYS A 62 -30.21 -27.54 8.60
N LYS A 63 -30.58 -27.76 9.87
CA LYS A 63 -29.88 -27.15 11.01
C LYS A 63 -28.39 -27.45 10.95
N ALA A 64 -27.54 -26.44 11.15
CA ALA A 64 -26.10 -26.59 11.17
C ALA A 64 -25.66 -27.62 12.22
N ALA A 65 -26.35 -27.68 13.37
CA ALA A 65 -26.10 -28.66 14.43
C ALA A 65 -26.15 -30.14 13.93
N ARG A 66 -26.97 -30.45 12.91
CA ARG A 66 -27.00 -31.79 12.32
C ARG A 66 -25.75 -32.08 11.52
N VAL A 67 -25.30 -31.14 10.71
CA VAL A 67 -24.04 -31.27 9.93
C VAL A 67 -22.87 -31.48 10.87
N ILE A 68 -22.82 -30.65 11.94
CA ILE A 68 -21.74 -30.68 12.93
C ILE A 68 -21.73 -32.03 13.67
N GLY A 69 -22.91 -32.49 14.15
CA GLY A 69 -23.03 -33.77 14.85
C GLY A 69 -22.63 -34.97 14.00
N ASP A 70 -23.08 -35.04 12.75
CA ASP A 70 -22.69 -36.13 11.82
C ASP A 70 -21.20 -36.06 11.45
N CYS A 71 -20.64 -34.87 11.23
CA CYS A 71 -19.24 -34.69 10.93
C CYS A 71 -18.35 -35.12 12.11
N MET A 72 -18.71 -34.68 13.32
CA MET A 72 -17.98 -35.03 14.55
C MET A 72 -18.05 -36.53 14.84
N GLY A 73 -19.23 -37.10 14.72
CA GLY A 73 -19.44 -38.52 15.03
C GLY A 73 -18.80 -39.48 14.05
N LYS A 74 -18.71 -39.11 12.77
CA LYS A 74 -18.22 -39.99 11.70
C LYS A 74 -16.79 -39.74 11.26
N TYR A 75 -16.34 -38.50 11.22
CA TYR A 75 -15.09 -38.17 10.51
C TYR A 75 -14.13 -37.30 11.33
N HIS A 76 -14.59 -36.38 12.20
CA HIS A 76 -13.72 -35.38 12.84
C HIS A 76 -13.79 -35.51 14.36
N PRO A 77 -12.93 -36.31 15.03
CA PRO A 77 -13.00 -36.60 16.46
C PRO A 77 -12.47 -35.44 17.32
N HIS A 78 -13.01 -34.23 17.11
CA HIS A 78 -12.68 -33.01 17.84
C HIS A 78 -13.96 -32.31 18.30
N GLY A 79 -13.82 -31.22 19.08
CA GLY A 79 -15.00 -30.49 19.56
C GLY A 79 -15.88 -29.92 18.43
N ASP A 80 -17.13 -29.66 18.75
CA ASP A 80 -18.14 -29.13 17.85
C ASP A 80 -17.85 -27.67 17.43
N ALA A 81 -17.27 -26.87 18.32
CA ALA A 81 -16.97 -25.47 18.05
C ALA A 81 -16.00 -25.28 16.85
N PRO A 82 -14.84 -25.96 16.74
CA PRO A 82 -13.96 -25.82 15.58
C PRO A 82 -14.62 -26.24 14.25
N ILE A 83 -15.49 -27.25 14.28
CA ILE A 83 -16.22 -27.70 13.09
C ILE A 83 -17.23 -26.63 12.68
N TYR A 84 -17.94 -26.04 13.65
CA TYR A 84 -18.90 -24.98 13.39
C TYR A 84 -18.21 -23.72 12.86
N GLU A 85 -17.10 -23.30 13.45
CA GLU A 85 -16.31 -22.15 12.96
C GLU A 85 -15.83 -22.36 11.51
N ALA A 86 -15.41 -23.58 11.17
CA ALA A 86 -15.03 -23.92 9.79
C ALA A 86 -16.23 -23.81 8.83
N LEU A 87 -17.40 -24.30 9.23
CA LEU A 87 -18.62 -24.16 8.45
C LEU A 87 -19.03 -22.71 8.31
N VAL A 88 -19.01 -21.92 9.40
CA VAL A 88 -19.30 -20.47 9.40
C VAL A 88 -18.45 -19.72 8.39
N ARG A 89 -17.14 -19.97 8.37
CA ARG A 89 -16.23 -19.33 7.40
C ARG A 89 -16.57 -19.67 5.96
N MET A 90 -17.05 -20.89 5.69
CA MET A 90 -17.45 -21.29 4.34
C MET A 90 -18.78 -20.66 3.89
N VAL A 91 -19.58 -20.08 4.81
CA VAL A 91 -20.81 -19.33 4.51
C VAL A 91 -20.54 -17.84 4.30
N GLN A 92 -19.55 -17.25 4.99
CA GLN A 92 -19.33 -15.81 5.03
C GLN A 92 -18.80 -15.28 3.69
N GLU A 93 -19.58 -14.41 3.03
CA GLU A 93 -19.22 -13.75 1.76
C GLU A 93 -18.05 -12.76 1.89
N PHE A 94 -17.75 -12.30 3.11
CA PHE A 94 -16.59 -11.46 3.40
C PHE A 94 -15.33 -12.25 3.78
N SER A 95 -15.46 -13.57 4.01
CA SER A 95 -14.34 -14.46 4.34
C SER A 95 -13.86 -15.26 3.13
N LEU A 96 -14.76 -15.80 2.31
CA LEU A 96 -14.44 -16.53 1.08
C LEU A 96 -14.86 -15.75 -0.15
N ARG A 97 -14.02 -15.74 -1.16
CA ARG A 97 -14.33 -15.10 -2.44
C ARG A 97 -15.45 -15.82 -3.19
N TYR A 98 -15.53 -17.14 -3.05
CA TYR A 98 -16.56 -18.04 -3.57
C TYR A 98 -17.01 -18.97 -2.43
N PRO A 99 -18.06 -18.59 -1.68
CA PRO A 99 -18.59 -19.39 -0.57
C PRO A 99 -18.97 -20.82 -1.02
N LEU A 100 -18.60 -21.82 -0.21
CA LEU A 100 -18.87 -23.22 -0.49
C LEU A 100 -20.14 -23.72 0.21
N VAL A 101 -20.61 -22.97 1.21
CA VAL A 101 -21.83 -23.31 1.95
C VAL A 101 -22.80 -22.16 1.82
N ASP A 102 -24.06 -22.50 1.50
CA ASP A 102 -25.19 -21.58 1.50
C ASP A 102 -25.88 -21.65 2.85
N GLY A 103 -25.91 -20.54 3.58
CA GLY A 103 -26.40 -20.46 4.95
C GLY A 103 -27.63 -19.61 5.11
N GLN A 104 -28.54 -20.01 6.01
CA GLN A 104 -29.68 -19.22 6.44
C GLN A 104 -29.61 -18.94 7.94
N GLY A 105 -29.71 -17.66 8.30
CA GLY A 105 -29.58 -17.21 9.68
C GLY A 105 -28.39 -16.26 9.87
N ASN A 106 -28.02 -15.99 11.13
CA ASN A 106 -26.89 -15.13 11.46
C ASN A 106 -25.60 -15.93 11.53
N TYR A 107 -24.71 -15.70 10.55
CA TYR A 107 -23.36 -16.30 10.48
C TYR A 107 -22.25 -15.29 10.82
N GLY A 108 -22.59 -14.23 11.56
CA GLY A 108 -21.66 -13.15 11.90
C GLY A 108 -21.68 -12.01 10.88
N SER A 109 -20.93 -10.96 11.17
CA SER A 109 -20.85 -9.75 10.35
C SER A 109 -19.42 -9.24 10.19
N VAL A 110 -19.23 -8.27 9.30
CA VAL A 110 -17.95 -7.55 9.13
C VAL A 110 -17.60 -6.73 10.39
N ASP A 111 -18.58 -6.47 11.26
CA ASP A 111 -18.39 -5.81 12.56
C ASP A 111 -17.79 -6.74 13.63
N GLY A 112 -17.58 -8.02 13.30
CA GLY A 112 -17.05 -9.01 14.23
C GLY A 112 -18.09 -9.61 15.15
N ASP A 113 -19.39 -9.41 14.87
CA ASP A 113 -20.44 -10.10 15.62
C ASP A 113 -20.26 -11.61 15.49
N PRO A 114 -20.38 -12.36 16.60
CA PRO A 114 -20.31 -13.81 16.56
C PRO A 114 -21.51 -14.40 15.81
N PRO A 115 -21.35 -15.55 15.16
CA PRO A 115 -22.47 -16.27 14.59
C PRO A 115 -23.45 -16.73 15.69
N ALA A 116 -24.72 -16.83 15.33
CA ALA A 116 -25.70 -17.44 16.21
C ALA A 116 -25.34 -18.91 16.49
N ALA A 117 -25.79 -19.45 17.63
CA ALA A 117 -25.53 -20.85 17.95
C ALA A 117 -26.05 -21.82 16.86
N MET A 118 -25.33 -22.91 16.59
CA MET A 118 -25.57 -23.86 15.49
C MET A 118 -26.98 -24.48 15.46
N ARG A 119 -27.72 -24.41 16.59
CA ARG A 119 -29.14 -24.83 16.68
C ARG A 119 -30.11 -23.88 16.00
N TYR A 120 -29.69 -22.62 15.78
CA TYR A 120 -30.54 -21.58 15.11
C TYR A 120 -30.21 -21.46 13.63
N THR A 121 -28.92 -21.63 13.25
CA THR A 121 -28.49 -21.50 11.86
C THR A 121 -28.78 -22.75 11.06
N GLU A 122 -28.94 -22.56 9.74
CA GLU A 122 -29.23 -23.62 8.78
C GLU A 122 -28.29 -23.55 7.61
N ALA A 123 -27.92 -24.68 7.03
CA ALA A 123 -26.93 -24.77 5.96
C ALA A 123 -27.32 -25.81 4.90
N ARG A 124 -26.83 -25.57 3.68
CA ARG A 124 -26.77 -26.51 2.56
C ARG A 124 -25.53 -26.21 1.71
N LEU A 125 -25.18 -27.10 0.81
CA LEU A 125 -24.08 -26.84 -0.12
C LEU A 125 -24.43 -25.68 -1.06
N ALA A 126 -23.48 -24.77 -1.29
CA ALA A 126 -23.60 -23.79 -2.35
C ALA A 126 -23.51 -24.46 -3.73
N LYS A 127 -24.02 -23.85 -4.79
CA LYS A 127 -24.01 -24.41 -6.14
C LYS A 127 -22.58 -24.76 -6.60
N ILE A 128 -21.63 -23.87 -6.37
CA ILE A 128 -20.22 -24.09 -6.73
C ILE A 128 -19.55 -25.26 -5.94
N ALA A 129 -20.03 -25.59 -4.74
CA ALA A 129 -19.49 -26.70 -3.96
C ALA A 129 -19.76 -28.08 -4.59
N HIS A 130 -20.74 -28.18 -5.51
CA HIS A 130 -20.95 -29.40 -6.29
C HIS A 130 -19.74 -29.71 -7.19
N GLU A 131 -19.04 -28.69 -7.67
CA GLU A 131 -17.84 -28.87 -8.47
C GLU A 131 -16.65 -29.38 -7.64
N MET A 132 -16.70 -29.21 -6.30
CA MET A 132 -15.73 -29.82 -5.38
C MET A 132 -15.95 -31.32 -5.20
N LEU A 133 -17.20 -31.78 -5.29
CA LEU A 133 -17.65 -33.16 -4.97
C LEU A 133 -18.04 -33.96 -6.22
N ALA A 134 -17.88 -33.37 -7.40
CA ALA A 134 -18.29 -33.99 -8.65
C ALA A 134 -17.55 -35.32 -8.89
N ASP A 135 -18.31 -36.33 -9.29
CA ASP A 135 -17.78 -37.66 -9.63
C ASP A 135 -17.09 -38.40 -8.46
N ILE A 136 -17.36 -38.05 -7.17
CA ILE A 136 -16.73 -38.68 -5.99
C ILE A 136 -17.10 -40.18 -5.84
N ASP A 137 -18.22 -40.59 -6.38
CA ASP A 137 -18.77 -41.97 -6.40
C ASP A 137 -18.24 -42.80 -7.58
N ARG A 138 -17.35 -42.27 -8.41
CA ARG A 138 -16.77 -42.88 -9.61
C ARG A 138 -15.31 -43.31 -9.42
N ASP A 139 -14.92 -43.70 -8.21
CA ASP A 139 -13.54 -44.12 -7.87
C ASP A 139 -12.46 -43.14 -8.32
N THR A 140 -12.78 -41.82 -8.28
CA THR A 140 -11.89 -40.74 -8.73
C THR A 140 -10.80 -40.39 -7.75
N VAL A 141 -11.01 -40.65 -6.46
CA VAL A 141 -10.09 -40.36 -5.36
C VAL A 141 -9.97 -41.55 -4.42
N ASP A 142 -8.89 -41.60 -3.64
CA ASP A 142 -8.68 -42.62 -2.66
C ASP A 142 -9.47 -42.33 -1.38
N PHE A 143 -9.98 -43.45 -0.77
CA PHE A 143 -10.66 -43.41 0.52
C PHE A 143 -9.83 -44.15 1.56
N VAL A 144 -9.77 -43.59 2.76
CA VAL A 144 -9.12 -44.19 3.92
C VAL A 144 -10.15 -44.46 5.02
N PRO A 145 -9.91 -45.41 5.93
CA PRO A 145 -10.73 -45.54 7.12
C PRO A 145 -10.72 -44.23 7.93
N ASN A 146 -11.85 -43.94 8.59
CA ASN A 146 -11.93 -42.86 9.57
C ASN A 146 -11.18 -43.26 10.87
N PHE A 147 -11.30 -42.45 11.93
CA PHE A 147 -10.58 -42.63 13.19
C PHE A 147 -10.92 -43.91 13.97
N ASP A 148 -12.11 -44.47 13.78
CA ASP A 148 -12.60 -45.70 14.45
C ASP A 148 -12.84 -46.84 13.47
N GLU A 149 -12.43 -46.73 12.21
CA GLU A 149 -12.55 -47.71 11.13
C GLU A 149 -14.00 -48.09 10.76
N SER A 150 -15.00 -47.36 11.29
CA SER A 150 -16.41 -47.63 11.02
C SER A 150 -16.89 -47.10 9.68
N GLU A 151 -16.26 -46.04 9.19
CA GLU A 151 -16.60 -45.34 7.94
C GLU A 151 -15.34 -45.10 7.10
N ARG A 152 -15.53 -44.64 5.87
CA ARG A 152 -14.42 -44.24 5.00
C ARG A 152 -14.56 -42.77 4.62
N GLU A 153 -13.46 -42.06 4.61
CA GLU A 153 -13.38 -40.67 4.21
C GLU A 153 -12.44 -40.48 3.02
N PRO A 154 -12.71 -39.49 2.15
CA PRO A 154 -11.85 -39.19 1.00
C PRO A 154 -10.57 -38.48 1.45
N VAL A 155 -9.44 -38.91 0.89
CA VAL A 155 -8.12 -38.28 1.14
C VAL A 155 -8.12 -36.86 0.61
N VAL A 156 -8.76 -36.64 -0.54
CA VAL A 156 -8.95 -35.32 -1.21
C VAL A 156 -10.29 -35.37 -1.96
N LEU A 157 -10.89 -34.20 -2.21
CA LEU A 157 -12.08 -34.10 -3.05
C LEU A 157 -11.71 -34.04 -4.54
N PRO A 158 -12.51 -34.66 -5.45
CA PRO A 158 -12.23 -34.66 -6.89
C PRO A 158 -12.56 -33.32 -7.58
N THR A 159 -12.17 -32.23 -6.97
CA THR A 159 -12.58 -30.89 -7.36
C THR A 159 -12.33 -30.56 -8.83
N ARG A 160 -13.30 -29.90 -9.47
CA ARG A 160 -13.18 -29.32 -10.80
C ARG A 160 -12.74 -27.86 -10.77
N ILE A 161 -12.81 -27.19 -9.61
CA ILE A 161 -12.43 -25.81 -9.41
C ILE A 161 -11.08 -25.70 -8.70
N PRO A 162 -10.21 -24.73 -9.04
CA PRO A 162 -8.91 -24.52 -8.39
C PRO A 162 -9.06 -23.81 -7.05
N ASN A 163 -9.71 -24.49 -6.08
CA ASN A 163 -10.19 -23.89 -4.84
C ASN A 163 -9.08 -23.23 -4.01
N LEU A 164 -7.85 -23.77 -3.99
CA LEU A 164 -6.74 -23.18 -3.25
C LEU A 164 -6.42 -21.77 -3.73
N LEU A 165 -6.51 -21.50 -5.04
CA LEU A 165 -6.27 -20.19 -5.62
C LEU A 165 -7.50 -19.28 -5.51
N ILE A 166 -8.69 -19.77 -5.84
CA ILE A 166 -9.88 -18.89 -5.88
C ILE A 166 -10.37 -18.47 -4.49
N ASN A 167 -10.21 -19.29 -3.46
CA ASN A 167 -10.63 -18.98 -2.09
C ASN A 167 -9.46 -18.72 -1.14
N GLY A 168 -8.25 -19.10 -1.52
CA GLY A 168 -7.10 -18.98 -0.65
C GLY A 168 -7.14 -19.94 0.55
N SER A 169 -6.15 -19.81 1.42
CA SER A 169 -6.12 -20.52 2.70
C SER A 169 -5.15 -19.84 3.66
N ALA A 170 -5.53 -19.67 4.92
CA ALA A 170 -4.66 -19.17 5.97
C ALA A 170 -4.58 -20.19 7.10
N GLY A 171 -3.39 -20.45 7.64
CA GLY A 171 -3.19 -21.41 8.73
C GLY A 171 -1.81 -21.32 9.36
N ILE A 172 -1.76 -21.60 10.68
CA ILE A 172 -0.53 -21.61 11.46
C ILE A 172 -0.27 -23.03 11.90
N ALA A 173 0.87 -23.57 11.48
CA ALA A 173 1.36 -24.89 11.87
C ALA A 173 2.60 -24.74 12.78
N VAL A 174 3.19 -25.86 13.18
CA VAL A 174 4.42 -25.86 13.96
C VAL A 174 5.59 -25.47 13.06
N GLY A 175 6.22 -24.33 13.36
CA GLY A 175 7.40 -23.83 12.63
C GLY A 175 7.12 -23.24 11.25
N MET A 176 5.85 -23.21 10.80
CA MET A 176 5.49 -22.66 9.48
C MET A 176 4.06 -22.15 9.45
N ALA A 177 3.77 -21.25 8.51
CA ALA A 177 2.43 -20.73 8.28
C ALA A 177 2.13 -20.69 6.78
N THR A 178 0.86 -20.82 6.43
CA THR A 178 0.34 -20.59 5.09
C THR A 178 -0.58 -19.36 5.09
N ASN A 179 -0.51 -18.55 4.03
CA ASN A 179 -1.42 -17.43 3.82
C ASN A 179 -1.56 -17.18 2.31
N VAL A 180 -2.32 -18.04 1.66
CA VAL A 180 -2.62 -17.94 0.22
C VAL A 180 -3.80 -17.00 0.04
N PRO A 181 -3.66 -15.89 -0.70
CA PRO A 181 -4.78 -14.98 -0.95
C PRO A 181 -5.78 -15.57 -1.95
N PRO A 182 -7.05 -15.12 -1.92
CA PRO A 182 -8.04 -15.48 -2.92
C PRO A 182 -7.79 -14.78 -4.26
N HIS A 183 -8.29 -15.38 -5.37
CA HIS A 183 -8.12 -14.87 -6.73
C HIS A 183 -9.44 -14.90 -7.51
N ASN A 184 -9.49 -14.14 -8.58
CA ASN A 184 -10.64 -14.16 -9.50
C ASN A 184 -10.68 -15.48 -10.29
N LEU A 185 -11.84 -16.14 -10.29
CA LEU A 185 -12.05 -17.43 -10.96
C LEU A 185 -11.77 -17.36 -12.46
N THR A 186 -12.24 -16.31 -13.13
CA THR A 186 -12.07 -16.11 -14.56
C THR A 186 -10.58 -16.04 -14.93
N GLU A 187 -9.80 -15.24 -14.20
CA GLU A 187 -8.36 -15.09 -14.41
C GLU A 187 -7.60 -16.41 -14.18
N VAL A 188 -7.94 -17.13 -13.11
CA VAL A 188 -7.29 -18.41 -12.80
C VAL A 188 -7.62 -19.48 -13.84
N ILE A 189 -8.87 -19.54 -14.31
CA ILE A 189 -9.26 -20.49 -15.36
C ILE A 189 -8.58 -20.13 -16.69
N ASP A 190 -8.50 -18.86 -17.06
CA ASP A 190 -7.79 -18.45 -18.27
C ASP A 190 -6.30 -18.83 -18.22
N ALA A 191 -5.67 -18.71 -17.06
CA ALA A 191 -4.31 -19.18 -16.84
C ALA A 191 -4.18 -20.71 -16.95
N LEU A 192 -5.14 -21.47 -16.40
CA LEU A 192 -5.18 -22.93 -16.51
C LEU A 192 -5.37 -23.38 -17.96
N VAL A 193 -6.30 -22.78 -18.71
CA VAL A 193 -6.52 -23.06 -20.12
C VAL A 193 -5.26 -22.76 -20.92
N THR A 194 -4.60 -21.64 -20.67
CA THR A 194 -3.33 -21.30 -21.32
C THR A 194 -2.24 -22.36 -21.05
N LEU A 195 -2.15 -22.88 -19.82
CA LEU A 195 -1.21 -23.96 -19.49
C LEU A 195 -1.58 -25.29 -20.12
N VAL A 196 -2.88 -25.60 -20.26
CA VAL A 196 -3.37 -26.79 -20.98
C VAL A 196 -3.01 -26.72 -22.45
N ASP A 197 -3.18 -25.55 -23.09
CA ASP A 197 -2.87 -25.31 -24.49
C ASP A 197 -1.36 -25.19 -24.75
N SER A 198 -0.60 -24.65 -23.78
CA SER A 198 0.84 -24.38 -23.87
C SER A 198 1.56 -24.64 -22.54
N PRO A 199 2.01 -25.86 -22.25
CA PRO A 199 2.66 -26.21 -20.96
C PRO A 199 3.94 -25.42 -20.65
N GLU A 200 4.63 -24.90 -21.69
CA GLU A 200 5.86 -24.12 -21.57
C GLU A 200 5.64 -22.66 -21.18
N THR A 201 4.39 -22.26 -20.92
CA THR A 201 4.05 -20.87 -20.52
C THR A 201 4.86 -20.46 -19.31
N THR A 202 5.52 -19.28 -19.39
CA THR A 202 6.36 -18.76 -18.29
C THR A 202 5.53 -18.05 -17.21
N ILE A 203 6.14 -17.82 -16.03
CA ILE A 203 5.48 -17.08 -14.95
C ILE A 203 5.12 -15.66 -15.39
N GLU A 204 5.99 -14.99 -16.17
CA GLU A 204 5.75 -13.64 -16.66
C GLU A 204 4.54 -13.55 -17.61
N GLN A 205 4.27 -14.61 -18.35
CA GLN A 205 3.08 -14.71 -19.20
C GLN A 205 1.82 -14.94 -18.36
N LEU A 206 1.91 -15.78 -17.33
CA LEU A 206 0.82 -16.04 -16.39
C LEU A 206 0.46 -14.79 -15.56
N LEU A 207 1.43 -13.96 -15.19
CA LEU A 207 1.23 -12.67 -14.51
C LEU A 207 0.42 -11.66 -15.32
N LYS A 208 0.40 -11.77 -16.64
CA LYS A 208 -0.44 -10.93 -17.50
C LYS A 208 -1.91 -11.35 -17.46
N ILE A 209 -2.19 -12.61 -17.13
CA ILE A 209 -3.53 -13.19 -17.04
C ILE A 209 -4.05 -13.06 -15.60
N VAL A 210 -3.32 -13.60 -14.62
CA VAL A 210 -3.64 -13.49 -13.19
C VAL A 210 -2.97 -12.22 -12.67
N LYS A 211 -3.71 -11.13 -12.67
CA LYS A 211 -3.20 -9.79 -12.34
C LYS A 211 -2.77 -9.65 -10.88
N GLY A 212 -3.42 -10.38 -9.97
CA GLY A 212 -3.17 -10.32 -8.54
C GLY A 212 -4.29 -10.94 -7.72
N PRO A 213 -4.18 -10.94 -6.38
CA PRO A 213 -5.25 -11.35 -5.49
C PRO A 213 -6.57 -10.59 -5.76
N ASP A 214 -7.70 -11.23 -5.48
CA ASP A 214 -9.04 -10.66 -5.62
C ASP A 214 -9.85 -10.95 -4.36
N PHE A 215 -9.89 -9.97 -3.46
CA PHE A 215 -10.49 -10.13 -2.14
C PHE A 215 -12.01 -9.98 -2.15
N PRO A 216 -12.74 -10.74 -1.31
CA PRO A 216 -14.20 -10.65 -1.20
C PRO A 216 -14.67 -9.26 -0.73
N THR A 217 -13.90 -8.59 0.12
CA THR A 217 -14.18 -7.26 0.67
C THR A 217 -13.81 -6.12 -0.28
N ARG A 218 -13.34 -6.44 -1.50
CA ARG A 218 -12.94 -5.45 -2.52
C ARG A 218 -11.73 -4.62 -2.10
N GLY A 219 -11.81 -3.27 -2.11
CA GLY A 219 -10.71 -2.37 -1.78
C GLY A 219 -9.64 -2.29 -2.85
N TYR A 220 -8.48 -1.71 -2.47
CA TYR A 220 -7.34 -1.53 -3.34
C TYR A 220 -6.14 -2.38 -2.92
N ILE A 221 -5.40 -2.92 -3.89
CA ILE A 221 -4.01 -3.34 -3.70
C ILE A 221 -3.12 -2.20 -4.19
N TYR A 222 -2.25 -1.72 -3.33
CA TYR A 222 -1.37 -0.59 -3.58
C TYR A 222 0.04 -1.06 -3.91
N GLY A 223 0.46 -0.88 -5.17
CA GLY A 223 1.73 -1.37 -5.69
C GLY A 223 1.69 -2.82 -6.19
N ALA A 224 2.34 -3.09 -7.32
CA ALA A 224 2.36 -4.41 -7.97
C ALA A 224 3.60 -5.26 -7.62
N GLY A 225 4.62 -4.67 -6.96
CA GLY A 225 5.90 -5.33 -6.69
C GLY A 225 5.76 -6.60 -5.86
N GLY A 226 5.02 -6.53 -4.76
CA GLY A 226 4.79 -7.65 -3.85
C GLY A 226 3.99 -8.80 -4.48
N ILE A 227 3.09 -8.52 -5.44
CA ILE A 227 2.37 -9.55 -6.21
C ILE A 227 3.36 -10.34 -7.05
N ARG A 228 4.23 -9.64 -7.80
CA ARG A 228 5.22 -10.29 -8.66
C ARG A 228 6.19 -11.15 -7.86
N GLU A 229 6.67 -10.65 -6.74
CA GLU A 229 7.54 -11.39 -5.82
C GLU A 229 6.85 -12.67 -5.32
N ALA A 230 5.60 -12.55 -4.81
CA ALA A 230 4.83 -13.67 -4.29
C ALA A 230 4.61 -14.76 -5.35
N TYR A 231 4.23 -14.39 -6.56
CA TYR A 231 3.94 -15.35 -7.62
C TYR A 231 5.18 -16.01 -8.21
N THR A 232 6.34 -15.38 -8.08
CA THR A 232 7.61 -15.96 -8.53
C THR A 232 8.26 -16.84 -7.46
N THR A 233 8.28 -16.39 -6.21
CA THR A 233 9.02 -17.05 -5.12
C THR A 233 8.13 -17.84 -4.15
N GLY A 234 6.82 -17.64 -4.19
CA GLY A 234 5.87 -18.14 -3.20
C GLY A 234 5.77 -17.30 -1.94
N ARG A 235 6.51 -16.18 -1.83
CA ARG A 235 6.44 -15.23 -0.72
C ARG A 235 6.45 -13.81 -1.22
N GLY A 236 5.71 -12.92 -0.55
CA GLY A 236 5.69 -11.51 -0.86
C GLY A 236 4.79 -10.75 0.10
N THR A 237 4.84 -9.43 0.07
CA THR A 237 3.98 -8.59 0.89
C THR A 237 3.29 -7.58 -0.01
N ILE A 238 1.96 -7.48 0.13
CA ILE A 238 1.15 -6.49 -0.58
C ILE A 238 0.51 -5.53 0.42
N THR A 239 0.29 -4.30 0.00
CA THR A 239 -0.43 -3.30 0.79
C THR A 239 -1.88 -3.24 0.33
N LEU A 240 -2.81 -3.37 1.28
CA LEU A 240 -4.25 -3.25 1.07
C LEU A 240 -4.72 -1.90 1.58
N ARG A 241 -5.58 -1.22 0.82
CA ARG A 241 -6.22 0.04 1.24
C ARG A 241 -7.74 -0.05 1.13
N ALA A 242 -8.41 0.61 2.07
CA ALA A 242 -9.83 0.88 2.01
C ALA A 242 -10.17 1.77 0.82
N LYS A 243 -11.36 1.61 0.26
CA LYS A 243 -11.90 2.54 -0.73
C LYS A 243 -12.67 3.64 -0.02
N ALA A 244 -12.20 4.87 -0.20
CA ALA A 244 -12.82 6.04 0.39
C ALA A 244 -12.79 7.22 -0.60
N HIS A 245 -13.77 8.12 -0.48
CA HIS A 245 -13.86 9.32 -1.29
C HIS A 245 -14.45 10.48 -0.47
N ALA A 246 -14.21 11.70 -0.91
CA ALA A 246 -14.78 12.88 -0.29
C ALA A 246 -16.16 13.22 -0.90
N GLU A 247 -17.14 13.55 -0.05
CA GLU A 247 -18.46 14.04 -0.44
C GLU A 247 -18.72 15.42 0.18
N LYS A 248 -19.32 16.34 -0.61
CA LYS A 248 -19.76 17.64 -0.11
C LYS A 248 -21.10 17.50 0.61
N MET A 249 -21.17 17.99 1.83
CA MET A 249 -22.36 17.97 2.66
C MET A 249 -23.13 19.30 2.62
N ARG A 250 -24.35 19.30 3.13
CA ARG A 250 -25.16 20.51 3.30
C ARG A 250 -24.44 21.49 4.23
N GLY A 251 -24.33 22.75 3.84
CA GLY A 251 -23.67 23.78 4.64
C GLY A 251 -22.18 23.97 4.37
N GLY A 252 -21.66 23.44 3.26
CA GLY A 252 -20.26 23.64 2.82
C GLY A 252 -19.22 22.85 3.59
N ARG A 253 -19.63 21.89 4.43
CA ARG A 253 -18.74 20.89 5.04
C ARG A 253 -18.45 19.76 4.06
N GLU A 254 -17.39 19.04 4.29
CA GLU A 254 -17.02 17.85 3.55
C GLU A 254 -17.01 16.63 4.49
N ALA A 255 -17.22 15.46 3.94
CA ALA A 255 -17.14 14.21 4.65
C ALA A 255 -16.31 13.20 3.85
N ILE A 256 -15.60 12.32 4.55
CA ILE A 256 -14.95 11.15 3.95
C ILE A 256 -15.91 9.97 4.11
N ILE A 257 -16.23 9.33 2.99
CA ILE A 257 -17.09 8.16 2.94
C ILE A 257 -16.23 6.94 2.66
N ILE A 258 -16.23 5.96 3.58
CA ILE A 258 -15.54 4.69 3.41
C ILE A 258 -16.57 3.68 2.92
N THR A 259 -16.35 3.12 1.73
CA THR A 259 -17.26 2.18 1.06
C THR A 259 -16.77 0.74 1.04
N GLU A 260 -15.46 0.52 1.13
CA GLU A 260 -14.87 -0.81 1.11
C GLU A 260 -13.68 -0.86 2.10
N LEU A 261 -13.49 -2.01 2.75
CA LEU A 261 -12.46 -2.23 3.76
C LEU A 261 -11.40 -3.22 3.27
N PRO A 262 -10.15 -3.12 3.75
CA PRO A 262 -9.15 -4.14 3.51
C PRO A 262 -9.61 -5.50 4.03
N TYR A 263 -9.18 -6.55 3.36
CA TYR A 263 -9.52 -7.92 3.74
C TYR A 263 -9.09 -8.25 5.18
N GLN A 264 -9.97 -8.92 5.93
CA GLN A 264 -9.82 -9.28 7.35
C GLN A 264 -9.78 -8.10 8.34
N VAL A 265 -10.14 -6.90 7.93
CA VAL A 265 -10.31 -5.77 8.83
C VAL A 265 -11.73 -5.75 9.40
N ASN A 266 -11.82 -5.62 10.73
CA ASN A 266 -13.06 -5.48 11.44
C ASN A 266 -13.53 -4.01 11.39
N LYS A 267 -14.78 -3.78 10.91
CA LYS A 267 -15.32 -2.42 10.73
C LYS A 267 -15.52 -1.69 12.06
N ALA A 268 -16.07 -2.34 13.06
CA ALA A 268 -16.33 -1.74 14.38
C ALA A 268 -15.01 -1.33 15.06
N SER A 269 -14.00 -2.21 15.07
CA SER A 269 -12.68 -1.91 15.64
C SER A 269 -11.95 -0.78 14.88
N LEU A 270 -12.15 -0.67 13.56
CA LEU A 270 -11.62 0.44 12.78
C LEU A 270 -12.27 1.76 13.18
N ILE A 271 -13.60 1.80 13.31
CA ILE A 271 -14.36 2.99 13.72
C ILE A 271 -13.95 3.41 15.15
N GLU A 272 -13.83 2.47 16.06
CA GLU A 272 -13.37 2.71 17.43
C GLU A 272 -11.98 3.32 17.44
N LYS A 273 -11.05 2.78 16.66
CA LYS A 273 -9.68 3.31 16.54
C LYS A 273 -9.63 4.72 15.97
N ILE A 274 -10.45 5.02 14.96
CA ILE A 274 -10.57 6.38 14.41
C ILE A 274 -11.10 7.35 15.49
N SER A 275 -12.11 6.93 16.25
CA SER A 275 -12.68 7.72 17.33
C SER A 275 -11.66 8.00 18.43
N GLU A 276 -10.87 7.01 18.86
CA GLU A 276 -9.78 7.19 19.83
C GLU A 276 -8.76 8.23 19.37
N LEU A 277 -8.25 8.10 18.13
CA LEU A 277 -7.24 9.00 17.58
C LEU A 277 -7.77 10.44 17.45
N SER A 278 -9.06 10.59 17.12
CA SER A 278 -9.72 11.90 17.08
C SER A 278 -9.84 12.51 18.50
N ALA A 279 -10.28 11.73 19.48
CA ALA A 279 -10.41 12.18 20.88
C ALA A 279 -9.06 12.55 21.52
N GLU A 280 -8.00 11.81 21.20
CA GLU A 280 -6.62 12.07 21.65
C GLU A 280 -5.97 13.25 20.92
N LYS A 281 -6.65 13.88 19.95
CA LYS A 281 -6.11 14.94 19.06
C LYS A 281 -4.85 14.55 18.30
N LYS A 282 -4.61 13.26 18.13
CA LYS A 282 -3.54 12.73 17.27
C LYS A 282 -3.92 12.79 15.79
N MET A 283 -5.22 12.83 15.52
CA MET A 283 -5.81 13.06 14.20
C MET A 283 -6.81 14.21 14.34
N ALA A 284 -6.43 15.37 13.82
CA ALA A 284 -7.30 16.53 13.77
C ALA A 284 -8.26 16.44 12.58
N GLY A 285 -9.34 17.20 12.64
CA GLY A 285 -10.20 17.42 11.48
C GLY A 285 -11.46 16.57 11.40
N ILE A 286 -11.66 15.56 12.22
CA ILE A 286 -12.91 14.77 12.25
C ILE A 286 -13.84 15.34 13.32
N SER A 287 -15.05 15.76 12.90
CA SER A 287 -16.06 16.33 13.79
C SER A 287 -17.10 15.31 14.26
N GLU A 288 -17.48 14.36 13.41
CA GLU A 288 -18.48 13.34 13.73
C GLU A 288 -18.20 12.05 12.93
N ILE A 289 -18.50 10.90 13.54
CA ILE A 289 -18.34 9.59 12.91
C ILE A 289 -19.69 8.88 12.97
N ARG A 290 -20.18 8.42 11.81
CA ARG A 290 -21.44 7.65 11.71
C ARG A 290 -21.23 6.40 10.88
N ASP A 291 -21.86 5.31 11.29
CA ASP A 291 -21.97 4.09 10.51
C ASP A 291 -23.39 4.04 9.88
N GLU A 292 -23.43 4.22 8.58
CA GLU A 292 -24.66 4.16 7.77
C GLU A 292 -24.71 2.88 6.93
N SER A 293 -23.88 1.88 7.26
CA SER A 293 -23.82 0.60 6.53
C SER A 293 -25.16 -0.14 6.59
N ASN A 294 -25.55 -0.73 5.48
CA ASN A 294 -26.79 -1.48 5.35
C ASN A 294 -26.59 -2.75 4.50
N ARG A 295 -27.68 -3.39 4.03
CA ARG A 295 -27.63 -4.59 3.19
C ARG A 295 -27.03 -4.33 1.79
N GLU A 296 -26.97 -3.09 1.34
CA GLU A 296 -26.42 -2.69 0.04
C GLU A 296 -24.89 -2.56 0.10
N GLY A 297 -24.32 -2.31 1.29
CA GLY A 297 -22.89 -2.23 1.47
C GLY A 297 -22.44 -1.44 2.69
N ILE A 298 -21.12 -1.29 2.78
CA ILE A 298 -20.45 -0.50 3.82
C ILE A 298 -20.56 0.98 3.46
N ARG A 299 -20.96 1.81 4.42
CA ARG A 299 -20.95 3.27 4.35
C ARG A 299 -20.61 3.85 5.71
N VAL A 300 -19.34 4.10 5.96
CA VAL A 300 -18.88 4.80 7.16
C VAL A 300 -18.62 6.25 6.78
N VAL A 301 -19.27 7.18 7.47
CA VAL A 301 -19.25 8.62 7.22
C VAL A 301 -18.40 9.31 8.28
N LEU A 302 -17.34 9.99 7.87
CA LEU A 302 -16.48 10.80 8.72
C LEU A 302 -16.69 12.27 8.33
N GLU A 303 -17.49 13.01 9.11
CA GLU A 303 -17.69 14.44 8.87
C GLU A 303 -16.44 15.23 9.28
N LEU A 304 -16.01 16.12 8.40
CA LEU A 304 -14.83 16.95 8.63
C LEU A 304 -15.18 18.29 9.28
N GLY A 305 -14.25 18.85 10.03
CA GLY A 305 -14.30 20.20 10.52
C GLY A 305 -14.32 21.23 9.38
N ARG A 306 -14.71 22.46 9.66
CA ARG A 306 -14.67 23.53 8.65
C ARG A 306 -13.23 23.89 8.31
N GLY A 307 -12.92 23.91 7.02
CA GLY A 307 -11.58 24.27 6.53
C GLY A 307 -10.60 23.10 6.44
N GLU A 308 -11.01 21.89 6.87
CA GLU A 308 -10.18 20.70 6.76
C GLU A 308 -10.10 20.21 5.31
N ILE A 309 -8.93 19.71 4.93
CA ILE A 309 -8.67 19.19 3.59
C ILE A 309 -8.87 17.67 3.60
N PRO A 310 -9.89 17.12 2.89
CA PRO A 310 -10.22 15.68 2.96
C PRO A 310 -9.04 14.77 2.61
N GLN A 311 -8.19 15.17 1.64
CA GLN A 311 -7.06 14.36 1.22
C GLN A 311 -6.02 14.18 2.35
N ILE A 312 -5.76 15.21 3.13
CA ILE A 312 -4.82 15.15 4.26
C ILE A 312 -5.35 14.23 5.35
N VAL A 313 -6.62 14.39 5.71
CA VAL A 313 -7.26 13.52 6.71
C VAL A 313 -7.28 12.06 6.22
N MET A 314 -7.54 11.83 4.93
CA MET A 314 -7.51 10.51 4.32
C MET A 314 -6.11 9.88 4.38
N ASN A 315 -5.08 10.65 4.10
CA ASN A 315 -3.69 10.20 4.20
C ASN A 315 -3.30 9.86 5.66
N GLN A 316 -3.75 10.66 6.64
CA GLN A 316 -3.57 10.37 8.06
C GLN A 316 -4.29 9.09 8.47
N LEU A 317 -5.53 8.86 7.98
CA LEU A 317 -6.28 7.64 8.20
C LEU A 317 -5.54 6.41 7.67
N TYR A 318 -4.99 6.47 6.45
CA TYR A 318 -4.18 5.39 5.88
C TYR A 318 -2.91 5.12 6.71
N LYS A 319 -2.27 6.15 7.25
CA LYS A 319 -1.03 5.99 8.04
C LYS A 319 -1.25 5.45 9.44
N HIS A 320 -2.33 5.86 10.10
CA HIS A 320 -2.51 5.62 11.55
C HIS A 320 -3.59 4.60 11.89
N THR A 321 -4.32 4.07 10.89
CA THR A 321 -5.42 3.13 11.10
C THR A 321 -5.33 1.92 10.16
N GLN A 322 -6.21 0.94 10.38
CA GLN A 322 -6.33 -0.23 9.49
C GLN A 322 -7.02 0.08 8.14
N MET A 323 -7.28 1.35 7.82
CA MET A 323 -7.65 1.73 6.44
C MET A 323 -6.56 1.37 5.43
N GLN A 324 -5.30 1.27 5.87
CA GLN A 324 -4.23 0.63 5.15
C GLN A 324 -3.60 -0.45 6.02
N THR A 325 -3.42 -1.64 5.46
CA THR A 325 -2.77 -2.77 6.13
C THR A 325 -1.89 -3.54 5.16
N THR A 326 -0.98 -4.34 5.68
CA THR A 326 -0.15 -5.23 4.87
C THR A 326 -0.70 -6.64 4.92
N PHE A 327 -0.67 -7.34 3.78
CA PHE A 327 -1.01 -8.75 3.68
C PHE A 327 0.24 -9.53 3.24
N GLY A 328 0.78 -10.35 4.15
CA GLY A 328 1.92 -11.20 3.85
C GLY A 328 1.45 -12.46 3.12
N ILE A 329 1.86 -12.63 1.87
CA ILE A 329 1.57 -13.81 1.06
C ILE A 329 2.59 -14.90 1.36
N ILE A 330 2.11 -16.09 1.72
CA ILE A 330 2.92 -17.31 1.92
C ILE A 330 2.18 -18.46 1.25
N MET A 331 2.64 -18.83 0.07
CA MET A 331 2.02 -19.87 -0.76
C MET A 331 2.54 -21.24 -0.34
N LEU A 332 2.27 -21.64 0.91
CA LEU A 332 2.64 -22.94 1.48
C LEU A 332 1.46 -23.90 1.39
N ALA A 333 1.67 -25.06 0.81
CA ALA A 333 0.66 -26.14 0.70
C ALA A 333 1.29 -27.51 0.85
N LEU A 334 0.46 -28.53 1.06
CA LEU A 334 0.89 -29.93 1.07
C LEU A 334 0.98 -30.43 -0.38
N VAL A 335 2.18 -30.74 -0.83
CA VAL A 335 2.46 -31.43 -2.09
C VAL A 335 2.93 -32.83 -1.74
N ASP A 336 2.19 -33.84 -2.17
CA ASP A 336 2.45 -35.26 -1.82
C ASP A 336 2.69 -35.48 -0.31
N ARG A 337 1.81 -34.89 0.51
CA ARG A 337 1.83 -34.87 1.98
C ARG A 337 3.06 -34.16 2.60
N ARG A 338 3.83 -33.41 1.83
CA ARG A 338 4.98 -32.62 2.32
C ARG A 338 4.69 -31.14 2.22
N PRO A 339 4.95 -30.34 3.27
CA PRO A 339 4.78 -28.90 3.20
C PRO A 339 5.83 -28.28 2.28
N GLN A 340 5.40 -27.55 1.27
CA GLN A 340 6.26 -26.88 0.30
C GLN A 340 5.75 -25.46 0.01
N ILE A 341 6.69 -24.52 -0.10
CA ILE A 341 6.39 -23.20 -0.65
C ILE A 341 6.43 -23.35 -2.17
N VAL A 342 5.34 -22.99 -2.81
CA VAL A 342 5.13 -23.14 -4.25
C VAL A 342 4.86 -21.78 -4.88
N ASN A 343 5.22 -21.63 -6.15
CA ASN A 343 4.90 -20.43 -6.93
C ASN A 343 3.58 -20.61 -7.68
N LEU A 344 3.10 -19.55 -8.34
CA LEU A 344 1.83 -19.58 -9.06
C LEU A 344 1.81 -20.67 -10.13
N LYS A 345 2.86 -20.80 -10.94
CA LYS A 345 2.94 -21.81 -12.02
C LYS A 345 2.85 -23.22 -11.46
N THR A 346 3.59 -23.51 -10.39
CA THR A 346 3.56 -24.82 -9.72
C THR A 346 2.18 -25.17 -9.18
N MET A 347 1.44 -24.19 -8.63
CA MET A 347 0.05 -24.43 -8.16
C MET A 347 -0.88 -24.79 -9.32
N LEU A 348 -0.80 -24.06 -10.42
CA LEU A 348 -1.61 -24.30 -11.62
C LEU A 348 -1.27 -25.65 -12.25
N GLU A 349 0.01 -25.99 -12.39
CA GLU A 349 0.46 -27.29 -12.90
C GLU A 349 0.03 -28.45 -12.01
N ALA A 350 0.10 -28.28 -10.69
CA ALA A 350 -0.37 -29.30 -9.74
C ALA A 350 -1.88 -29.56 -9.89
N PHE A 351 -2.66 -28.51 -10.09
CA PHE A 351 -4.09 -28.63 -10.33
C PHE A 351 -4.39 -29.32 -11.68
N VAL A 352 -3.72 -28.95 -12.76
CA VAL A 352 -3.89 -29.61 -14.08
C VAL A 352 -3.54 -31.09 -13.99
N ARG A 353 -2.42 -31.43 -13.34
CA ARG A 353 -1.99 -32.82 -13.11
C ARG A 353 -3.04 -33.59 -12.31
N PHE A 354 -3.59 -33.02 -11.27
CA PHE A 354 -4.65 -33.62 -10.48
C PHE A 354 -5.93 -33.82 -11.30
N ARG A 355 -6.37 -32.81 -12.09
CA ARG A 355 -7.52 -32.99 -13.00
C ARG A 355 -7.31 -34.12 -14.00
N ARG A 356 -6.10 -34.23 -14.54
CA ARG A 356 -5.75 -35.34 -15.44
C ARG A 356 -5.93 -36.69 -14.77
N GLU A 357 -5.49 -36.84 -13.51
CA GLU A 357 -5.70 -38.08 -12.73
C GLU A 357 -7.19 -38.36 -12.52
N ILE A 358 -7.97 -37.35 -12.09
CA ILE A 358 -9.40 -37.51 -11.85
C ILE A 358 -10.14 -37.91 -13.12
N VAL A 359 -9.92 -37.23 -14.25
CA VAL A 359 -10.59 -37.58 -15.51
C VAL A 359 -10.17 -38.97 -16.01
N THR A 360 -8.91 -39.34 -15.83
CA THR A 360 -8.44 -40.70 -16.20
C THR A 360 -9.13 -41.79 -15.34
N ARG A 361 -9.20 -41.60 -14.03
CA ARG A 361 -9.87 -42.54 -13.11
C ARG A 361 -11.36 -42.65 -13.39
N ARG A 362 -12.04 -41.51 -13.57
CA ARG A 362 -13.45 -41.45 -13.96
C ARG A 362 -13.70 -42.19 -15.27
N THR A 363 -12.89 -41.95 -16.28
CA THR A 363 -13.04 -42.60 -17.59
C THR A 363 -12.82 -44.13 -17.49
N ARG A 364 -11.89 -44.58 -16.67
CA ARG A 364 -11.68 -46.00 -16.40
C ARG A 364 -12.88 -46.63 -15.70
N TYR A 365 -13.44 -45.96 -14.70
CA TYR A 365 -14.62 -46.40 -14.00
C TYR A 365 -15.83 -46.51 -14.96
N ASP A 366 -16.06 -45.44 -15.75
CA ASP A 366 -17.15 -45.40 -16.73
C ASP A 366 -16.96 -46.50 -17.79
N LEU A 367 -15.73 -46.76 -18.25
CA LEU A 367 -15.40 -47.81 -19.19
C LEU A 367 -15.73 -49.20 -18.61
N ALA A 368 -15.28 -49.49 -17.38
CA ALA A 368 -15.58 -50.74 -16.72
C ALA A 368 -17.09 -50.97 -16.58
N ARG A 369 -17.85 -49.91 -16.20
CA ARG A 369 -19.31 -50.01 -16.12
C ARG A 369 -19.97 -50.17 -17.48
N ALA A 370 -19.47 -49.51 -18.52
CA ALA A 370 -19.97 -49.68 -19.88
C ALA A 370 -19.68 -51.10 -20.42
N GLU A 371 -18.48 -51.64 -20.13
CA GLU A 371 -18.12 -53.03 -20.52
C GLU A 371 -18.99 -54.06 -19.79
N GLU A 372 -19.23 -53.93 -18.47
CA GLU A 372 -20.19 -54.72 -17.72
C GLU A 372 -21.61 -54.68 -18.34
N ARG A 373 -22.06 -53.47 -18.68
CA ARG A 373 -23.38 -53.24 -19.29
C ARG A 373 -23.46 -53.87 -20.68
N ALA A 374 -22.46 -53.68 -21.53
CA ALA A 374 -22.39 -54.26 -22.85
C ALA A 374 -22.39 -55.79 -22.81
N HIS A 375 -21.68 -56.37 -21.88
CA HIS A 375 -21.68 -57.83 -21.63
C HIS A 375 -23.09 -58.34 -21.37
N VAL A 376 -23.86 -57.67 -20.47
CA VAL A 376 -25.24 -58.05 -20.19
C VAL A 376 -26.14 -57.86 -21.40
N LEU A 377 -26.02 -56.73 -22.10
CA LEU A 377 -26.79 -56.41 -23.31
C LEU A 377 -26.53 -57.41 -24.46
N ALA A 378 -25.29 -57.86 -24.63
CA ALA A 378 -24.92 -58.89 -25.60
C ALA A 378 -25.67 -60.23 -25.36
N GLY A 379 -25.80 -60.62 -24.09
CA GLY A 379 -26.59 -61.80 -23.71
C GLY A 379 -28.10 -61.57 -23.97
N LEU A 380 -28.65 -60.43 -23.59
CA LEU A 380 -30.05 -60.09 -23.87
C LEU A 380 -30.33 -60.02 -25.34
N ARG A 381 -29.42 -59.50 -26.18
CA ARG A 381 -29.55 -59.51 -27.64
C ARG A 381 -29.63 -60.90 -28.19
N LYS A 382 -28.72 -61.82 -27.81
CA LYS A 382 -28.80 -63.24 -28.21
C LYS A 382 -30.12 -63.88 -27.79
N ALA A 383 -30.61 -63.59 -26.58
CA ALA A 383 -31.88 -64.10 -26.13
C ALA A 383 -33.10 -63.60 -26.92
N VAL A 384 -33.07 -62.34 -27.30
CA VAL A 384 -34.12 -61.70 -28.12
C VAL A 384 -34.10 -62.18 -29.55
N GLU A 385 -32.92 -62.46 -30.13
CA GLU A 385 -32.74 -63.02 -31.48
C GLU A 385 -33.25 -64.49 -31.52
N GLN A 386 -33.14 -65.26 -30.42
CA GLN A 386 -33.54 -66.65 -30.33
C GLN A 386 -34.63 -66.88 -29.25
N LEU A 387 -35.61 -66.01 -29.26
CA LEU A 387 -36.64 -65.93 -28.20
C LEU A 387 -37.41 -67.24 -28.01
N ASP A 388 -37.84 -67.89 -29.11
CA ASP A 388 -38.55 -69.13 -29.01
C ASP A 388 -37.76 -70.29 -28.32
N LEU A 389 -36.46 -70.32 -28.58
CA LEU A 389 -35.55 -71.27 -27.90
C LEU A 389 -35.44 -70.97 -26.39
N VAL A 390 -35.24 -69.69 -26.06
CA VAL A 390 -35.16 -69.21 -24.67
C VAL A 390 -36.45 -69.53 -23.91
N ILE A 391 -37.60 -69.23 -24.44
CA ILE A 391 -38.88 -69.59 -23.79
C ILE A 391 -39.04 -71.07 -23.61
N ARG A 392 -38.65 -71.88 -24.57
CA ARG A 392 -38.69 -73.33 -24.50
C ARG A 392 -37.80 -73.86 -23.38
N LEU A 393 -36.53 -73.44 -23.32
CA LEU A 393 -35.56 -73.81 -22.31
C LEU A 393 -36.05 -73.48 -20.88
N ILE A 394 -36.60 -72.31 -20.71
CA ILE A 394 -37.08 -71.80 -19.37
C ILE A 394 -38.30 -72.65 -18.97
N ARG A 395 -39.23 -72.97 -19.89
CA ARG A 395 -40.46 -73.71 -19.60
C ARG A 395 -40.19 -75.21 -19.33
N GLN A 396 -39.12 -75.79 -19.89
CA GLN A 396 -38.73 -77.18 -19.70
C GLN A 396 -37.86 -77.38 -18.47
N ALA A 397 -37.29 -76.34 -17.90
CA ALA A 397 -36.44 -76.49 -16.71
C ALA A 397 -37.25 -76.73 -15.44
N GLU A 398 -36.75 -77.62 -14.59
CA GLU A 398 -37.38 -78.00 -13.29
C GLU A 398 -37.09 -76.96 -12.18
N SER A 399 -36.06 -76.12 -12.36
CA SER A 399 -35.68 -75.05 -11.41
C SER A 399 -35.03 -73.90 -12.10
N PRO A 400 -35.00 -72.67 -11.46
CA PRO A 400 -34.23 -71.50 -12.01
C PRO A 400 -32.79 -71.87 -12.28
N ASP A 401 -32.12 -72.65 -11.48
CA ASP A 401 -30.71 -73.04 -11.66
C ASP A 401 -30.55 -73.95 -12.88
N ALA A 402 -31.50 -74.95 -13.09
CA ALA A 402 -31.51 -75.78 -14.31
C ALA A 402 -31.76 -74.93 -15.55
N ALA A 403 -32.62 -73.96 -15.48
CA ALA A 403 -32.85 -72.96 -16.59
C ALA A 403 -31.59 -72.16 -16.90
N ARG A 404 -30.88 -71.68 -15.90
CA ARG A 404 -29.60 -70.91 -16.05
C ARG A 404 -28.58 -71.84 -16.76
N GLU A 405 -28.36 -73.05 -16.31
CA GLU A 405 -27.40 -74.01 -16.89
C GLU A 405 -27.75 -74.29 -18.36
N ALA A 406 -29.03 -74.57 -18.63
CA ALA A 406 -29.50 -74.81 -19.98
C ALA A 406 -29.30 -73.62 -20.94
N LEU A 407 -29.56 -72.40 -20.44
CA LEU A 407 -29.27 -71.18 -21.22
C LEU A 407 -27.79 -70.97 -21.46
N MET A 408 -26.95 -71.21 -20.47
CA MET A 408 -25.50 -71.15 -20.59
C MET A 408 -24.96 -72.11 -21.64
N ALA A 409 -25.41 -73.40 -21.56
CA ALA A 409 -24.95 -74.47 -22.45
C ALA A 409 -25.41 -74.29 -23.92
N GLN A 410 -26.68 -73.85 -24.14
CA GLN A 410 -27.26 -73.83 -25.49
C GLN A 410 -27.00 -72.47 -26.23
N LEU A 411 -26.84 -71.38 -25.53
CA LEU A 411 -26.61 -70.07 -26.09
C LEU A 411 -25.17 -69.59 -25.84
N GLU A 412 -24.29 -70.37 -25.29
CA GLU A 412 -22.92 -69.98 -24.93
C GLU A 412 -22.88 -68.66 -24.11
N LEU A 413 -23.72 -68.58 -23.09
CA LEU A 413 -23.84 -67.40 -22.26
C LEU A 413 -23.00 -67.51 -20.97
N SER A 414 -22.52 -66.41 -20.44
CA SER A 414 -21.98 -66.37 -19.10
C SER A 414 -23.09 -66.42 -18.05
N GLU A 415 -22.73 -66.80 -16.83
CA GLU A 415 -23.69 -66.88 -15.73
C GLU A 415 -24.43 -65.56 -15.51
N ILE A 416 -23.72 -64.42 -15.59
CA ILE A 416 -24.25 -63.06 -15.46
C ILE A 416 -25.29 -62.77 -16.55
N GLN A 417 -25.00 -63.17 -17.78
CA GLN A 417 -25.95 -63.02 -18.93
C GLN A 417 -27.19 -63.94 -18.75
N ALA A 418 -27.00 -65.18 -18.33
CA ALA A 418 -28.10 -66.11 -18.12
C ALA A 418 -29.02 -65.64 -16.95
N ARG A 419 -28.46 -65.07 -15.88
CA ARG A 419 -29.24 -64.50 -14.79
C ARG A 419 -30.02 -63.26 -15.28
N ALA A 420 -29.38 -62.35 -16.03
CA ALA A 420 -30.04 -61.19 -16.58
C ALA A 420 -31.23 -61.52 -17.51
N ILE A 421 -31.15 -62.65 -18.25
CA ILE A 421 -32.23 -63.17 -19.07
C ILE A 421 -33.37 -63.68 -18.22
N LEU A 422 -33.08 -64.43 -17.13
CA LEU A 422 -34.09 -64.97 -16.21
C LEU A 422 -34.82 -63.89 -15.43
N ASP A 423 -34.10 -62.78 -15.08
CA ASP A 423 -34.64 -61.63 -14.39
C ASP A 423 -35.43 -60.68 -15.33
N MET A 424 -35.45 -60.96 -16.64
CA MET A 424 -36.09 -60.12 -17.62
C MET A 424 -37.61 -60.17 -17.50
N ARG A 425 -38.22 -59.00 -17.35
CA ARG A 425 -39.69 -58.88 -17.31
C ARG A 425 -40.29 -59.25 -18.68
N LEU A 426 -41.40 -59.96 -18.67
CA LEU A 426 -42.14 -60.36 -19.91
C LEU A 426 -42.49 -59.18 -20.85
N GLN A 427 -42.66 -57.99 -20.30
CA GLN A 427 -42.88 -56.76 -21.04
C GLN A 427 -41.75 -56.41 -22.02
N ARG A 428 -40.50 -56.79 -21.70
CA ARG A 428 -39.34 -56.58 -22.56
C ARG A 428 -39.26 -57.51 -23.79
N LEU A 429 -40.16 -58.45 -23.88
CA LEU A 429 -40.25 -59.37 -25.04
C LEU A 429 -41.05 -58.81 -26.23
N THR A 430 -41.69 -57.65 -26.10
CA THR A 430 -42.40 -56.95 -27.16
C THR A 430 -41.45 -56.49 -28.25
N GLN A 431 -41.95 -56.36 -29.51
CA GLN A 431 -41.12 -55.99 -30.65
C GLN A 431 -40.45 -54.60 -30.48
N LEU A 432 -41.14 -53.64 -29.84
CA LEU A 432 -40.64 -52.31 -29.55
C LEU A 432 -39.46 -52.39 -28.57
N GLU A 433 -39.56 -53.19 -27.52
CA GLU A 433 -38.51 -53.34 -26.50
C GLU A 433 -37.30 -54.12 -27.04
N ARG A 434 -37.50 -54.99 -28.04
CA ARG A 434 -36.38 -55.65 -28.71
C ARG A 434 -35.49 -54.64 -29.44
N HIS A 435 -36.06 -53.72 -30.19
CA HIS A 435 -35.32 -52.67 -30.86
C HIS A 435 -34.53 -51.78 -29.86
N LYS A 436 -35.12 -51.47 -28.71
CA LYS A 436 -34.40 -50.70 -27.70
C LYS A 436 -33.18 -51.44 -27.12
N VAL A 437 -33.25 -52.74 -26.92
CA VAL A 437 -32.11 -53.53 -26.44
C VAL A 437 -30.96 -53.50 -27.45
N VAL A 438 -31.28 -53.65 -28.72
CA VAL A 438 -30.25 -53.60 -29.79
C VAL A 438 -29.65 -52.19 -29.88
N GLU A 439 -30.47 -51.17 -29.88
CA GLU A 439 -30.02 -49.76 -29.92
C GLU A 439 -29.17 -49.42 -28.70
N GLU A 440 -29.61 -49.80 -27.50
CA GLU A 440 -28.82 -49.57 -26.27
C GLU A 440 -27.48 -50.30 -26.34
N HIS A 441 -27.43 -51.54 -26.89
CA HIS A 441 -26.18 -52.28 -27.05
C HIS A 441 -25.21 -51.56 -28.00
N GLU A 442 -25.69 -51.09 -29.14
CA GLU A 442 -24.89 -50.33 -30.12
C GLU A 442 -24.38 -49.00 -29.54
N GLN A 443 -25.22 -48.27 -28.83
CA GLN A 443 -24.84 -47.04 -28.14
C GLN A 443 -23.79 -47.28 -27.08
N THR A 444 -23.92 -48.39 -26.32
CA THR A 444 -22.95 -48.76 -25.27
C THR A 444 -21.60 -49.15 -25.88
N LEU A 445 -21.59 -49.87 -27.01
CA LEU A 445 -20.35 -50.21 -27.75
C LEU A 445 -19.67 -48.94 -28.28
N ALA A 446 -20.43 -48.00 -28.83
CA ALA A 446 -19.88 -46.73 -29.29
C ALA A 446 -19.27 -45.93 -28.14
N LEU A 447 -19.92 -45.89 -26.98
CA LEU A 447 -19.39 -45.26 -25.75
C LEU A 447 -18.08 -45.94 -25.29
N ILE A 448 -17.99 -47.27 -25.34
CA ILE A 448 -16.77 -48.02 -24.99
C ILE A 448 -15.60 -47.59 -25.89
N GLU A 449 -15.82 -47.50 -27.19
CA GLU A 449 -14.80 -47.07 -28.16
C GLU A 449 -14.39 -45.61 -27.91
N GLU A 450 -15.33 -44.73 -27.60
CA GLU A 450 -15.05 -43.33 -27.21
C GLU A 450 -14.18 -43.30 -25.94
N LEU A 451 -14.59 -44.01 -24.88
CA LEU A 451 -13.86 -44.01 -23.59
C LEU A 451 -12.44 -44.60 -23.76
N LYS A 452 -12.30 -45.68 -24.55
CA LYS A 452 -10.98 -46.23 -24.90
C LYS A 452 -10.14 -45.21 -25.68
N GLY A 453 -10.77 -44.50 -26.61
CA GLY A 453 -10.12 -43.42 -27.37
C GLY A 453 -9.62 -42.29 -26.52
N ILE A 454 -10.38 -41.92 -25.47
CA ILE A 454 -9.97 -40.90 -24.47
C ILE A 454 -8.74 -41.37 -23.68
N LEU A 455 -8.77 -42.62 -23.19
CA LEU A 455 -7.65 -43.21 -22.42
C LEU A 455 -6.38 -43.39 -23.24
N ALA A 456 -6.50 -43.62 -24.53
CA ALA A 456 -5.37 -43.80 -25.45
C ALA A 456 -4.74 -42.51 -25.93
N SER A 457 -5.43 -41.34 -25.79
CA SER A 457 -4.98 -40.07 -26.32
C SER A 457 -4.92 -38.97 -25.26
N GLU A 458 -3.70 -38.55 -24.94
CA GLU A 458 -3.49 -37.43 -24.02
C GLU A 458 -4.16 -36.13 -24.54
N GLY A 459 -4.14 -35.88 -25.84
CA GLY A 459 -4.80 -34.72 -26.44
C GLY A 459 -6.31 -34.70 -26.21
N LYS A 460 -7.00 -35.85 -26.31
CA LYS A 460 -8.44 -35.96 -26.02
C LYS A 460 -8.72 -35.72 -24.54
N LEU A 461 -7.90 -36.27 -23.65
CA LEU A 461 -8.02 -36.08 -22.20
C LEU A 461 -7.85 -34.61 -21.81
N MET A 462 -6.85 -33.93 -22.36
CA MET A 462 -6.62 -32.50 -22.14
C MET A 462 -7.74 -31.63 -22.73
N ALA A 463 -8.32 -32.02 -23.85
CA ALA A 463 -9.47 -31.34 -24.44
C ALA A 463 -10.72 -31.40 -23.52
N ILE A 464 -10.96 -32.54 -22.84
CA ILE A 464 -12.03 -32.66 -21.86
C ILE A 464 -11.78 -31.71 -20.66
N ILE A 465 -10.57 -31.72 -20.12
CA ILE A 465 -10.22 -30.83 -19.00
C ILE A 465 -10.43 -29.36 -19.41
N ARG A 466 -10.00 -28.99 -20.61
CA ARG A 466 -10.20 -27.65 -21.17
C ARG A 466 -11.68 -27.29 -21.26
N ALA A 467 -12.51 -28.18 -21.79
CA ALA A 467 -13.95 -27.97 -21.92
C ALA A 467 -14.63 -27.80 -20.55
N GLU A 468 -14.27 -28.64 -19.56
CA GLU A 468 -14.79 -28.54 -18.19
C GLU A 468 -14.40 -27.19 -17.54
N LEU A 469 -13.15 -26.74 -17.70
CA LEU A 469 -12.70 -25.44 -17.18
C LEU A 469 -13.47 -24.28 -17.83
N LEU A 470 -13.69 -24.32 -19.14
CA LEU A 470 -14.45 -23.28 -19.82
C LEU A 470 -15.93 -23.25 -19.38
N ALA A 471 -16.55 -24.41 -19.18
CA ALA A 471 -17.92 -24.50 -18.65
C ALA A 471 -18.02 -23.89 -17.23
N ILE A 472 -17.05 -24.15 -16.36
CA ILE A 472 -16.98 -23.54 -15.03
C ILE A 472 -16.81 -22.03 -15.13
N LYS A 473 -15.97 -21.53 -16.05
CA LYS A 473 -15.81 -20.11 -16.30
C LYS A 473 -17.12 -19.46 -16.74
N GLU A 474 -17.87 -20.11 -17.62
CA GLU A 474 -19.15 -19.62 -18.13
C GLU A 474 -20.21 -19.57 -17.02
N GLU A 475 -20.25 -20.59 -16.15
CA GLU A 475 -21.29 -20.70 -15.12
C GLU A 475 -21.01 -19.88 -13.87
N TYR A 476 -19.75 -19.77 -13.42
CA TYR A 476 -19.37 -19.13 -12.15
C TYR A 476 -18.43 -17.92 -12.29
N GLY A 477 -18.02 -17.59 -13.51
CA GLY A 477 -17.10 -16.48 -13.77
C GLY A 477 -17.74 -15.14 -13.44
N ASP A 478 -16.99 -14.28 -12.75
CA ASP A 478 -17.40 -12.93 -12.39
C ASP A 478 -16.27 -11.91 -12.63
N ALA A 479 -16.62 -10.63 -12.50
CA ALA A 479 -15.63 -9.55 -12.60
C ALA A 479 -14.75 -9.48 -11.35
N ARG A 480 -13.51 -9.00 -11.55
CA ARG A 480 -12.60 -8.68 -10.45
C ARG A 480 -13.23 -7.65 -9.50
N ARG A 481 -13.11 -7.87 -8.22
CA ARG A 481 -13.64 -6.99 -7.16
C ARG A 481 -12.58 -6.02 -6.64
N THR A 482 -11.33 -6.47 -6.47
CA THR A 482 -10.22 -5.67 -5.93
C THR A 482 -9.49 -4.96 -7.07
N GLU A 483 -9.35 -3.65 -6.96
CA GLU A 483 -8.60 -2.82 -7.92
C GLU A 483 -7.11 -2.81 -7.56
N ILE A 484 -6.22 -2.83 -8.57
CA ILE A 484 -4.76 -2.79 -8.37
C ILE A 484 -4.26 -1.43 -8.85
N LEU A 485 -3.72 -0.64 -7.90
CA LEU A 485 -3.11 0.66 -8.18
C LEU A 485 -1.60 0.48 -8.36
N ILE A 486 -1.09 0.92 -9.51
CA ILE A 486 0.32 0.71 -9.88
C ILE A 486 1.24 1.73 -9.18
N GLU A 487 0.71 2.87 -8.76
CA GLU A 487 1.47 3.92 -8.08
C GLU A 487 2.06 3.41 -6.76
N THR A 488 3.38 3.60 -6.61
CA THR A 488 4.17 3.10 -5.46
C THR A 488 4.68 4.21 -4.56
N THR A 489 4.12 5.44 -4.65
CA THR A 489 4.58 6.56 -3.83
C THR A 489 4.21 6.30 -2.38
N GLU A 490 5.19 6.03 -1.52
CA GLU A 490 4.98 5.99 -0.08
C GLU A 490 4.48 7.36 0.40
N LEU A 491 3.54 7.37 1.34
CA LEU A 491 3.06 8.59 1.96
C LEU A 491 4.23 9.28 2.69
N THR A 492 4.59 10.46 2.22
CA THR A 492 5.59 11.31 2.85
C THR A 492 4.98 12.07 4.03
N ILE A 493 5.81 12.67 4.88
CA ILE A 493 5.32 13.54 5.97
C ILE A 493 4.57 14.75 5.37
N GLU A 494 4.96 15.20 4.20
CA GLU A 494 4.34 16.31 3.47
C GLU A 494 2.90 16.00 3.05
N ASP A 495 2.61 14.75 2.64
CA ASP A 495 1.25 14.31 2.28
C ASP A 495 0.27 14.29 3.47
N LEU A 496 0.81 14.45 4.69
CA LEU A 496 0.05 14.45 5.94
C LEU A 496 -0.17 15.85 6.52
N LEU A 497 0.44 16.87 5.92
CA LEU A 497 0.42 18.26 6.37
C LEU A 497 -0.20 19.16 5.31
N ALA A 498 -1.00 20.12 5.76
CA ALA A 498 -1.51 21.14 4.86
C ALA A 498 -0.36 22.01 4.28
N ASP A 499 -0.44 22.32 3.00
CA ASP A 499 0.44 23.30 2.35
C ASP A 499 -0.04 24.69 2.69
N GLU A 500 0.45 25.26 3.81
CA GLU A 500 0.06 26.55 4.35
C GLU A 500 1.24 27.51 4.37
N GLU A 501 0.96 28.81 4.20
CA GLU A 501 1.97 29.84 4.35
C GLU A 501 2.25 30.10 5.83
N MET A 502 3.52 30.04 6.21
CA MET A 502 4.02 30.29 7.54
C MET A 502 4.99 31.43 7.57
N VAL A 503 4.94 32.24 8.62
CA VAL A 503 5.99 33.24 8.92
C VAL A 503 7.11 32.52 9.67
N VAL A 504 8.28 32.48 9.05
CA VAL A 504 9.50 31.97 9.68
C VAL A 504 10.25 33.16 10.27
N THR A 505 10.63 33.07 11.54
CA THR A 505 11.36 34.10 12.26
C THR A 505 12.67 33.56 12.77
N ILE A 506 13.77 34.21 12.45
CA ILE A 506 15.13 33.85 12.91
C ILE A 506 15.67 35.00 13.74
N SER A 507 16.17 34.68 14.95
CA SER A 507 16.83 35.67 15.80
C SER A 507 18.35 35.64 15.61
N ARG A 508 19.03 36.75 15.96
CA ARG A 508 20.49 36.90 15.92
C ARG A 508 21.23 35.89 16.79
N ALA A 509 20.64 35.47 17.91
CA ALA A 509 21.18 34.43 18.77
C ALA A 509 20.97 32.99 18.21
N GLY A 510 20.43 32.87 16.98
CA GLY A 510 20.26 31.59 16.29
C GLY A 510 19.03 30.81 16.72
N TYR A 511 17.99 31.46 17.24
CA TYR A 511 16.69 30.83 17.48
C TYR A 511 15.80 30.95 16.26
N ILE A 512 15.05 29.88 15.96
CA ILE A 512 14.13 29.82 14.82
C ILE A 512 12.77 29.30 15.28
N LYS A 513 11.69 29.83 14.69
CA LYS A 513 10.32 29.34 14.83
C LYS A 513 9.51 29.60 13.59
N ARG A 514 8.38 28.91 13.46
CA ARG A 514 7.32 29.20 12.47
C ARG A 514 6.03 29.59 13.17
N THR A 515 5.24 30.45 12.57
CA THR A 515 3.96 30.94 13.09
C THR A 515 3.00 31.09 11.92
N HIS A 516 1.72 30.75 12.06
CA HIS A 516 0.74 30.98 11.01
C HIS A 516 0.64 32.47 10.63
N VAL A 517 0.52 32.75 9.33
CA VAL A 517 0.40 34.12 8.82
C VAL A 517 -0.79 34.85 9.46
N GLU A 518 -1.87 34.17 9.76
CA GLU A 518 -3.05 34.72 10.46
C GLU A 518 -2.74 35.34 11.83
N ALA A 519 -1.71 34.86 12.51
CA ALA A 519 -1.28 35.42 13.80
C ALA A 519 -0.68 36.85 13.66
N TYR A 520 -0.33 37.24 12.44
CA TYR A 520 0.22 38.56 12.09
C TYR A 520 -0.78 39.48 11.37
N ARG A 521 -2.11 39.27 11.55
CA ARG A 521 -3.16 40.12 10.94
C ARG A 521 -2.88 41.58 11.12
N SER A 522 -2.99 42.35 10.04
CA SER A 522 -2.75 43.76 10.00
C SER A 522 -3.64 44.55 10.98
N GLN A 523 -3.04 45.41 11.81
CA GLN A 523 -3.76 46.37 12.62
C GLN A 523 -4.02 47.66 11.79
N ARG A 524 -5.17 48.31 12.00
CA ARG A 524 -5.48 49.61 11.38
C ARG A 524 -4.47 50.64 11.81
N ARG A 525 -4.23 51.66 10.94
CA ARG A 525 -3.37 52.81 11.23
C ARG A 525 -3.62 53.37 12.64
N GLY A 526 -2.53 53.50 13.44
CA GLY A 526 -2.58 53.98 14.83
C GLY A 526 -2.51 52.89 15.91
N GLY A 527 -2.42 51.59 15.54
CA GLY A 527 -2.18 50.49 16.51
C GLY A 527 -0.73 50.45 17.02
N LYS A 528 -0.51 50.06 18.26
CA LYS A 528 0.83 49.78 18.80
C LYS A 528 1.39 48.59 18.02
N GLY A 529 2.62 48.67 17.52
CA GLY A 529 3.33 47.58 16.87
C GLY A 529 3.33 46.32 17.67
N VAL A 530 3.44 45.15 17.04
CA VAL A 530 3.33 43.84 17.66
C VAL A 530 4.70 43.17 17.70
N THR A 531 5.11 42.68 18.88
CA THR A 531 6.36 41.95 19.09
C THR A 531 6.32 40.65 18.31
N GLY A 532 7.28 40.39 17.43
CA GLY A 532 7.36 39.16 16.62
C GLY A 532 7.91 37.93 17.38
N MET A 533 8.65 38.16 18.45
CA MET A 533 9.27 37.13 19.28
C MET A 533 9.66 37.68 20.65
N GLU A 534 9.44 36.94 21.75
CA GLU A 534 10.10 37.24 23.00
C GLU A 534 11.55 36.77 22.96
N THR A 535 12.48 37.70 23.02
CA THR A 535 13.91 37.42 23.08
C THR A 535 14.43 37.76 24.47
N LYS A 536 15.59 37.25 24.88
CA LYS A 536 16.31 37.79 26.04
C LYS A 536 16.66 39.24 25.75
N GLU A 537 16.86 40.05 26.78
CA GLU A 537 17.07 41.52 26.68
C GLU A 537 18.10 41.99 25.63
N GLU A 538 18.89 41.04 25.05
CA GLU A 538 19.95 41.32 24.06
C GLU A 538 19.79 40.60 22.72
N ASP A 539 18.69 39.81 22.47
CA ASP A 539 18.48 39.05 21.24
C ASP A 539 17.42 39.74 20.34
N ILE A 540 17.62 39.71 19.02
CA ILE A 540 16.81 40.47 18.07
C ILE A 540 16.42 39.55 16.91
N VAL A 541 15.22 39.78 16.34
CA VAL A 541 14.81 39.16 15.07
C VAL A 541 15.71 39.73 13.97
N GLU A 542 16.46 38.86 13.32
CA GLU A 542 17.36 39.21 12.21
C GLU A 542 16.70 38.98 10.87
N ASP A 543 16.01 37.81 10.70
CA ASP A 543 15.28 37.44 9.48
C ASP A 543 13.81 37.11 9.79
N LEU A 544 12.92 37.64 8.94
CA LEU A 544 11.49 37.30 8.94
C LEU A 544 11.03 37.23 7.49
N PHE A 545 10.49 36.06 7.10
CA PHE A 545 9.99 35.82 5.76
C PHE A 545 8.82 34.82 5.76
N VAL A 546 8.04 34.82 4.68
CA VAL A 546 6.93 33.90 4.49
C VAL A 546 7.42 32.72 3.62
N ALA A 547 7.10 31.52 4.03
CA ALA A 547 7.40 30.31 3.29
C ALA A 547 6.31 29.25 3.53
N SER A 548 6.01 28.45 2.50
CA SER A 548 5.09 27.31 2.60
C SER A 548 5.64 26.23 3.52
N THR A 549 4.77 25.53 4.24
CA THR A 549 5.14 24.37 5.09
C THR A 549 5.94 23.32 4.34
N HIS A 550 5.73 23.18 3.03
CA HIS A 550 6.43 22.20 2.15
C HIS A 550 7.73 22.73 1.56
N SER A 551 8.05 24.02 1.76
CA SER A 551 9.30 24.61 1.26
C SER A 551 10.52 24.10 2.02
N TYR A 552 11.64 23.98 1.32
CA TYR A 552 12.96 23.85 1.92
C TYR A 552 13.48 25.23 2.33
N LEU A 553 14.20 25.28 3.43
CA LEU A 553 15.05 26.39 3.80
C LEU A 553 16.50 25.93 3.62
N LEU A 554 17.23 26.66 2.78
CA LEU A 554 18.68 26.49 2.57
C LEU A 554 19.41 27.42 3.51
N PHE A 555 20.11 26.85 4.50
CA PHE A 555 20.93 27.57 5.45
C PHE A 555 22.37 27.56 4.97
N PHE A 556 22.84 28.69 4.48
CA PHE A 556 24.24 28.85 4.08
C PHE A 556 25.07 29.34 5.26
N THR A 557 26.19 28.68 5.51
CA THR A 557 27.04 28.98 6.65
C THR A 557 28.23 29.85 6.27
N ASN A 558 28.80 30.57 7.25
CA ASN A 558 30.01 31.34 7.09
C ASN A 558 31.19 30.56 6.52
N ARG A 559 31.21 29.21 6.71
CA ARG A 559 32.22 28.29 6.20
C ARG A 559 31.90 27.74 4.79
N GLY A 560 30.94 28.29 4.12
CA GLY A 560 30.59 27.92 2.74
C GLY A 560 29.88 26.58 2.59
N LYS A 561 29.24 26.07 3.63
CA LYS A 561 28.37 24.90 3.56
C LYS A 561 26.90 25.31 3.45
N VAL A 562 26.08 24.38 2.98
CA VAL A 562 24.61 24.50 3.00
C VAL A 562 24.00 23.32 3.74
N HIS A 563 23.06 23.64 4.62
CA HIS A 563 22.19 22.69 5.31
C HIS A 563 20.75 22.90 4.86
N TRP A 564 19.93 21.87 4.93
CA TRP A 564 18.51 21.90 4.56
C TRP A 564 17.65 21.62 5.77
N LEU A 565 16.50 22.29 5.82
CA LEU A 565 15.44 22.01 6.77
C LEU A 565 14.12 22.29 6.05
N LYS A 566 13.12 21.42 6.23
CA LYS A 566 11.76 21.72 5.79
C LYS A 566 11.09 22.70 6.75
N VAL A 567 10.24 23.60 6.24
CA VAL A 567 9.52 24.55 7.09
C VAL A 567 8.67 23.83 8.14
N HIS A 568 8.05 22.70 7.81
CA HIS A 568 7.25 21.93 8.76
C HIS A 568 8.06 21.29 9.90
N GLU A 569 9.38 21.13 9.75
CA GLU A 569 10.28 20.61 10.79
C GLU A 569 10.67 21.69 11.82
N ILE A 570 10.43 22.97 11.49
CA ILE A 570 10.65 24.09 12.41
C ILE A 570 9.54 24.05 13.47
N PRO A 571 9.87 24.20 14.75
CA PRO A 571 8.86 24.22 15.81
C PRO A 571 7.86 25.35 15.61
N GLU A 572 6.59 25.00 15.69
CA GLU A 572 5.51 25.96 15.68
C GLU A 572 5.42 26.67 17.03
N GLY A 573 5.23 27.97 17.01
CA GLY A 573 5.11 28.76 18.21
C GLY A 573 4.24 30.01 18.02
N GLY A 574 3.57 30.41 19.09
CA GLY A 574 2.88 31.69 19.10
C GLY A 574 3.85 32.86 18.93
N ARG A 575 3.34 34.06 18.62
CA ARG A 575 4.18 35.25 18.35
C ARG A 575 5.21 35.56 19.43
N GLN A 576 4.89 35.34 20.70
CA GLN A 576 5.78 35.60 21.86
C GLN A 576 6.74 34.46 22.17
N ALA A 577 6.56 33.24 21.58
CA ALA A 577 7.41 32.11 21.83
C ALA A 577 8.86 32.36 21.37
N LYS A 578 9.84 31.88 22.14
CA LYS A 578 11.28 32.06 21.85
C LYS A 578 11.79 31.23 20.66
N GLY A 579 11.09 30.16 20.28
CA GLY A 579 11.54 29.20 19.27
C GLY A 579 12.60 28.24 19.80
N LYS A 580 13.33 27.55 18.90
CA LYS A 580 14.35 26.55 19.18
C LYS A 580 15.69 26.99 18.57
N ALA A 581 16.79 26.73 19.24
CA ALA A 581 18.11 27.05 18.71
C ALA A 581 18.40 26.23 17.44
N MET A 582 18.86 26.88 16.38
CA MET A 582 19.17 26.27 15.08
C MET A 582 20.24 25.16 15.19
N VAL A 583 21.19 25.28 16.11
CA VAL A 583 22.20 24.24 16.39
C VAL A 583 21.60 22.89 16.84
N ASN A 584 20.35 22.89 17.31
CA ASN A 584 19.60 21.66 17.67
C ASN A 584 18.79 21.11 16.49
N LEU A 585 18.69 21.84 15.38
CA LEU A 585 17.96 21.45 14.18
C LEU A 585 18.91 21.13 13.02
N LEU A 586 20.05 21.81 12.97
CA LEU A 586 21.07 21.68 11.93
C LEU A 586 22.35 21.08 12.53
N SER A 587 22.98 20.17 11.80
CA SER A 587 24.26 19.54 12.20
C SER A 587 25.43 20.48 11.90
N LEU A 588 25.52 21.60 12.62
CA LEU A 588 26.57 22.61 12.46
C LEU A 588 27.88 22.15 13.11
N GLY A 589 29.01 22.46 12.49
CA GLY A 589 30.35 22.23 13.03
C GLY A 589 30.72 23.25 14.11
N GLU A 590 31.84 23.01 14.85
CA GLU A 590 32.33 23.97 15.85
C GLU A 590 32.71 25.29 15.19
N GLY A 591 32.16 26.41 15.70
CA GLY A 591 32.39 27.75 15.13
C GLY A 591 31.71 28.00 13.78
N GLU A 592 30.86 27.12 13.31
CA GLU A 592 30.05 27.30 12.11
C GLU A 592 28.76 28.07 12.46
N LEU A 593 28.54 29.20 11.78
CA LEU A 593 27.39 30.08 11.97
C LEU A 593 26.58 30.17 10.66
N VAL A 594 25.27 30.29 10.78
CA VAL A 594 24.40 30.57 9.63
C VAL A 594 24.61 32.00 9.19
N ALA A 595 24.98 32.19 7.94
CA ALA A 595 25.16 33.53 7.34
C ALA A 595 23.89 34.02 6.63
N THR A 596 23.15 33.08 5.99
CA THR A 596 21.92 33.46 5.24
C THR A 596 20.98 32.23 5.14
N CYS A 597 19.69 32.51 5.11
CA CYS A 597 18.63 31.54 4.83
C CYS A 597 17.89 31.90 3.54
N VAL A 598 17.68 30.91 2.66
CA VAL A 598 16.98 31.09 1.40
C VAL A 598 15.84 30.05 1.30
N PRO A 599 14.57 30.52 1.20
CA PRO A 599 13.44 29.59 0.99
C PRO A 599 13.39 29.11 -0.46
N VAL A 600 13.16 27.79 -0.65
CA VAL A 600 13.04 27.16 -1.96
C VAL A 600 11.86 26.20 -1.95
N ARG A 601 10.86 26.45 -2.78
CA ARG A 601 9.70 25.58 -2.93
C ARG A 601 9.97 24.45 -3.93
N ASP A 602 10.59 24.79 -5.06
CA ASP A 602 10.89 23.87 -6.14
C ASP A 602 12.28 24.15 -6.69
N PHE A 603 13.14 23.14 -6.70
CA PHE A 603 14.47 23.21 -7.27
C PHE A 603 14.47 23.15 -8.79
N ALA A 604 13.43 22.56 -9.41
CA ALA A 604 13.28 22.49 -10.87
C ALA A 604 12.77 23.81 -11.48
N ALA A 605 12.30 24.75 -10.67
CA ALA A 605 11.84 26.07 -11.14
C ALA A 605 12.95 26.94 -11.76
N GLY A 606 14.19 26.47 -11.75
CA GLY A 606 15.35 27.16 -12.30
C GLY A 606 15.83 28.32 -11.44
N GLY A 607 16.84 29.07 -11.95
CA GLY A 607 17.49 30.15 -11.25
C GLY A 607 18.81 29.78 -10.61
N TYR A 608 19.39 30.69 -9.87
CA TYR A 608 20.72 30.54 -9.31
C TYR A 608 20.74 31.01 -7.85
N ILE A 609 21.76 30.57 -7.12
CA ILE A 609 22.19 31.15 -5.85
C ILE A 609 23.46 31.93 -6.11
N LEU A 610 23.40 33.25 -5.81
CA LEU A 610 24.52 34.18 -5.86
C LEU A 610 25.12 34.29 -4.47
N PHE A 611 26.41 34.09 -4.34
CA PHE A 611 27.19 34.26 -3.11
C PHE A 611 28.08 35.52 -3.20
N ALA A 612 28.29 36.16 -2.07
CA ALA A 612 29.37 37.11 -1.88
C ALA A 612 30.12 36.81 -0.59
N THR A 613 31.43 36.88 -0.64
CA THR A 613 32.31 36.60 0.49
C THR A 613 32.90 37.87 1.09
N LYS A 614 33.42 37.79 2.28
CA LYS A 614 34.04 38.89 3.03
C LYS A 614 35.21 39.54 2.28
N GLN A 615 36.01 38.72 1.55
CA GLN A 615 37.14 39.20 0.75
C GLN A 615 36.74 39.64 -0.68
N GLY A 616 35.43 39.78 -0.96
CA GLY A 616 34.95 40.35 -2.22
C GLY A 616 34.86 39.38 -3.38
N THR A 617 34.88 38.06 -3.11
CA THR A 617 34.64 37.04 -4.11
C THR A 617 33.13 36.85 -4.31
N VAL A 618 32.71 36.66 -5.56
CA VAL A 618 31.34 36.33 -5.92
C VAL A 618 31.24 35.06 -6.70
N LYS A 619 30.14 34.35 -6.52
CA LYS A 619 29.89 33.07 -7.19
C LYS A 619 28.43 32.93 -7.51
N LYS A 620 28.12 32.32 -8.67
CA LYS A 620 26.76 31.95 -9.08
C LYS A 620 26.69 30.44 -9.32
N THR A 621 25.74 29.77 -8.70
CA THR A 621 25.55 28.32 -8.83
C THR A 621 24.07 28.02 -9.12
N GLU A 622 23.80 27.12 -10.04
CA GLU A 622 22.44 26.68 -10.37
C GLU A 622 21.70 26.15 -9.13
N LEU A 623 20.43 26.53 -8.98
CA LEU A 623 19.60 26.14 -7.84
C LEU A 623 19.44 24.59 -7.76
N GLU A 624 19.32 23.93 -8.91
CA GLU A 624 19.18 22.46 -8.99
C GLU A 624 20.38 21.72 -8.37
N ALA A 625 21.57 22.32 -8.35
CA ALA A 625 22.75 21.74 -7.72
C ALA A 625 22.57 21.48 -6.21
N TYR A 626 21.55 22.07 -5.59
CA TYR A 626 21.19 21.92 -4.17
C TYR A 626 19.99 21.00 -3.93
N SER A 627 19.47 20.30 -4.94
CA SER A 627 18.26 19.45 -4.85
C SER A 627 18.41 18.17 -4.03
N HIS A 628 19.64 17.79 -3.65
CA HIS A 628 19.92 16.56 -2.93
C HIS A 628 20.40 16.82 -1.50
N PRO A 629 19.50 16.88 -0.50
CA PRO A 629 19.86 17.11 0.90
C PRO A 629 20.75 16.00 1.48
N ARG A 630 21.69 16.40 2.37
CA ARG A 630 22.48 15.48 3.18
C ARG A 630 22.55 15.95 4.62
N ALA A 631 22.39 15.02 5.58
CA ALA A 631 22.31 15.33 7.01
C ALA A 631 23.49 16.14 7.56
N GLY A 632 24.69 15.97 7.04
CA GLY A 632 25.89 16.71 7.45
C GLY A 632 26.16 18.02 6.66
N GLY A 633 25.21 18.46 5.81
CA GLY A 633 25.42 19.56 4.88
C GLY A 633 26.36 19.18 3.71
N ILE A 634 26.47 20.06 2.73
CA ILE A 634 27.42 19.95 1.62
C ILE A 634 28.12 21.26 1.37
N GLN A 635 29.28 21.21 0.71
CA GLN A 635 30.01 22.39 0.28
C GLN A 635 29.16 23.17 -0.75
N ALA A 636 28.89 24.42 -0.46
CA ALA A 636 28.17 25.34 -1.34
C ALA A 636 29.09 26.27 -2.11
N ILE A 637 30.24 26.66 -1.51
CA ILE A 637 31.27 27.48 -2.11
C ILE A 637 32.64 27.09 -1.53
N GLY A 638 33.70 27.02 -2.34
CA GLY A 638 35.09 26.94 -1.87
C GLY A 638 35.53 28.29 -1.31
N LEU A 639 36.07 28.32 -0.11
CA LEU A 639 36.60 29.53 0.53
C LEU A 639 38.09 29.37 0.74
N ASP A 640 38.82 30.47 0.65
CA ASP A 640 40.22 30.59 1.11
C ASP A 640 40.24 30.63 2.65
N ASP A 641 41.37 30.31 3.29
CA ASP A 641 41.49 30.03 4.71
C ASP A 641 40.96 31.14 5.65
N ASP A 642 41.02 32.39 5.24
CA ASP A 642 40.56 33.54 6.01
C ASP A 642 39.29 34.20 5.46
N ASP A 643 38.63 33.59 4.47
CA ASP A 643 37.41 34.17 3.88
C ASP A 643 36.10 33.53 4.48
N GLN A 644 35.02 34.27 4.41
CA GLN A 644 33.73 33.88 4.94
C GLN A 644 32.61 34.27 3.96
N VAL A 645 31.56 33.40 3.90
CA VAL A 645 30.33 33.80 3.18
C VAL A 645 29.64 34.88 3.99
N MET A 646 29.36 36.01 3.32
CA MET A 646 28.60 37.12 3.89
C MET A 646 27.12 37.03 3.54
N THR A 647 26.81 36.67 2.29
CA THR A 647 25.42 36.55 1.84
C THR A 647 25.27 35.50 0.74
N ALA A 648 24.06 34.93 0.66
CA ALA A 648 23.57 34.10 -0.44
C ALA A 648 22.16 34.58 -0.83
N ARG A 649 21.90 34.80 -2.12
CA ARG A 649 20.62 35.30 -2.64
C ARG A 649 20.17 34.48 -3.83
N ARG A 650 18.86 34.25 -3.90
CA ARG A 650 18.26 33.63 -5.09
C ARG A 650 18.11 34.69 -6.19
N THR A 651 18.48 34.31 -7.41
CA THR A 651 18.40 35.19 -8.59
C THR A 651 17.97 34.42 -9.83
N ASP A 652 17.46 35.18 -10.83
CA ASP A 652 17.05 34.65 -12.14
C ASP A 652 18.22 34.63 -13.17
N GLY A 653 19.39 35.16 -12.82
CA GLY A 653 20.55 35.21 -13.70
C GLY A 653 20.67 36.47 -14.54
N GLN A 654 19.73 37.41 -14.46
CA GLN A 654 19.66 38.63 -15.31
C GLN A 654 19.64 39.92 -14.49
N ARG A 655 19.92 39.85 -13.20
CA ARG A 655 19.84 40.97 -12.28
C ARG A 655 21.19 41.72 -12.20
N GLU A 656 21.18 42.80 -11.47
CA GLU A 656 22.38 43.52 -11.10
C GLU A 656 22.75 43.25 -9.66
N VAL A 657 24.04 43.15 -9.38
CA VAL A 657 24.60 42.87 -8.07
C VAL A 657 25.23 44.14 -7.51
N MET A 658 24.96 44.40 -6.24
CA MET A 658 25.57 45.48 -5.47
C MET A 658 26.40 44.85 -4.33
N ILE A 659 27.63 45.37 -4.15
CA ILE A 659 28.51 44.96 -3.05
C ILE A 659 29.01 46.25 -2.38
N ALA A 660 28.80 46.35 -1.07
CA ALA A 660 29.26 47.47 -0.26
C ALA A 660 30.36 47.04 0.72
N THR A 661 31.32 47.95 0.94
CA THR A 661 32.46 47.69 1.80
C THR A 661 32.46 48.53 3.09
N LYS A 662 33.21 48.11 4.07
CA LYS A 662 33.39 48.72 5.38
C LYS A 662 33.93 50.13 5.29
N LEU A 663 34.81 50.41 4.33
CA LEU A 663 35.40 51.73 4.10
C LEU A 663 34.55 52.63 3.21
N GLY A 664 33.29 52.22 2.94
CA GLY A 664 32.29 53.05 2.28
C GLY A 664 32.37 53.04 0.75
N MET A 665 32.96 52.04 0.16
CA MET A 665 32.93 51.85 -1.28
C MET A 665 31.74 50.96 -1.66
N ILE A 666 31.22 51.10 -2.87
CA ILE A 666 30.16 50.26 -3.43
C ILE A 666 30.40 50.03 -4.92
N ILE A 667 30.13 48.83 -5.38
CA ILE A 667 30.16 48.47 -6.80
C ILE A 667 28.79 47.91 -7.22
N ARG A 668 28.34 48.29 -8.44
CA ARG A 668 27.13 47.74 -9.07
C ARG A 668 27.54 47.20 -10.43
N PHE A 669 27.27 45.95 -10.71
CA PHE A 669 27.60 45.28 -11.96
C PHE A 669 26.53 44.25 -12.35
N SER A 670 26.49 43.86 -13.64
CA SER A 670 25.55 42.84 -14.13
C SER A 670 25.98 41.46 -13.64
N GLU A 671 25.03 40.69 -13.10
CA GLU A 671 25.33 39.31 -12.72
C GLU A 671 25.65 38.39 -13.89
N GLU A 672 25.36 38.80 -15.15
CA GLU A 672 25.78 38.07 -16.34
C GLU A 672 27.30 37.93 -16.43
N GLU A 673 28.06 38.90 -15.85
CA GLU A 673 29.51 38.81 -15.74
C GLU A 673 30.01 37.72 -14.78
N VAL A 674 29.12 37.16 -13.98
CA VAL A 674 29.42 36.03 -13.09
C VAL A 674 28.90 34.75 -13.75
N ARG A 675 29.81 33.98 -14.35
CA ARG A 675 29.44 32.69 -14.97
C ARG A 675 28.92 31.70 -13.94
N PRO A 676 27.93 30.85 -14.27
CA PRO A 676 27.53 29.75 -13.41
C PRO A 676 28.70 28.78 -13.15
N MET A 677 28.83 28.32 -11.91
CA MET A 677 29.93 27.44 -11.46
C MET A 677 29.43 26.36 -10.55
N GLY A 678 30.13 25.21 -10.55
CA GLY A 678 29.80 24.10 -9.66
C GLY A 678 29.96 24.44 -8.17
N ARG A 679 29.30 23.70 -7.29
CA ARG A 679 29.24 23.95 -5.84
C ARG A 679 30.60 24.14 -5.15
N SER A 680 31.59 23.33 -5.48
CA SER A 680 32.95 23.36 -4.86
C SER A 680 33.87 24.46 -5.39
N ALA A 681 33.46 25.23 -6.41
CA ALA A 681 34.28 26.32 -6.96
C ALA A 681 34.36 27.48 -5.97
N GLY A 682 35.50 28.17 -5.94
CA GLY A 682 35.75 29.35 -5.10
C GLY A 682 35.01 30.62 -5.56
N GLY A 683 34.77 30.78 -6.86
CA GLY A 683 34.17 32.00 -7.42
C GLY A 683 35.11 32.84 -8.23
N VAL A 684 34.74 34.11 -8.43
CA VAL A 684 35.52 35.12 -9.15
C VAL A 684 35.52 36.43 -8.37
N LYS A 685 36.51 37.27 -8.57
CA LYS A 685 36.58 38.58 -7.91
C LYS A 685 35.37 39.47 -8.26
N GLY A 686 34.61 39.86 -7.26
CA GLY A 686 33.46 40.79 -7.41
C GLY A 686 33.87 42.25 -7.30
N ILE A 687 34.65 42.57 -6.27
CA ILE A 687 35.15 43.90 -5.97
C ILE A 687 36.62 43.83 -5.62
N GLU A 688 37.42 44.86 -5.94
CA GLU A 688 38.80 45.04 -5.47
C GLU A 688 38.80 45.85 -4.19
N LEU A 689 39.27 45.22 -3.09
CA LEU A 689 39.33 45.84 -1.75
C LEU A 689 40.69 46.52 -1.54
N ASP A 690 40.65 47.68 -0.90
CA ASP A 690 41.86 48.33 -0.41
C ASP A 690 42.37 47.63 0.87
N GLU A 691 43.61 47.85 1.29
CA GLU A 691 44.20 47.25 2.48
C GLU A 691 43.38 47.58 3.75
N GLY A 692 42.91 46.52 4.47
CA GLY A 692 42.05 46.64 5.67
C GLY A 692 40.59 46.86 5.38
N ASP A 693 40.14 46.85 4.12
CA ASP A 693 38.71 46.89 3.76
C ASP A 693 38.11 45.47 3.69
N GLU A 694 36.84 45.32 3.89
CA GLU A 694 36.10 44.08 3.82
C GLU A 694 34.66 44.34 3.31
N VAL A 695 34.08 43.33 2.65
CA VAL A 695 32.68 43.41 2.25
C VAL A 695 31.78 43.26 3.48
N ILE A 696 30.80 44.16 3.63
CA ILE A 696 29.85 44.15 4.75
C ILE A 696 28.44 43.75 4.31
N ALA A 697 28.12 43.99 3.05
CA ALA A 697 26.82 43.63 2.50
C ALA A 697 26.90 43.40 0.99
N ALA A 698 26.13 42.46 0.48
CA ALA A 698 25.86 42.27 -0.93
C ALA A 698 24.40 41.92 -1.15
N ASP A 699 23.81 42.45 -2.21
CA ASP A 699 22.41 42.17 -2.54
C ASP A 699 22.16 42.26 -4.04
N VAL A 700 21.05 41.70 -4.50
CA VAL A 700 20.58 41.80 -5.89
C VAL A 700 19.71 43.06 -6.01
N ALA A 701 20.06 43.97 -6.90
CA ALA A 701 19.38 45.27 -7.07
C ALA A 701 17.91 45.11 -7.44
N GLN A 702 17.04 45.83 -6.76
CA GLN A 702 15.59 45.89 -7.01
C GLN A 702 15.20 47.24 -7.58
N GLU A 703 14.26 47.27 -8.50
CA GLU A 703 13.72 48.55 -9.03
C GLU A 703 12.87 49.28 -7.98
N GLY A 704 12.92 50.62 -8.00
CA GLY A 704 12.07 51.44 -7.14
C GLY A 704 12.48 51.50 -5.67
N VAL A 705 13.71 51.09 -5.31
CA VAL A 705 14.28 51.17 -3.96
C VAL A 705 15.36 52.26 -3.87
N THR A 706 15.64 52.66 -2.63
CA THR A 706 16.81 53.50 -2.29
C THR A 706 17.77 52.67 -1.44
N ILE A 707 19.04 52.95 -1.51
CA ILE A 707 20.09 52.30 -0.73
C ILE A 707 20.27 53.07 0.57
N LEU A 708 19.92 52.47 1.69
CA LEU A 708 20.20 52.98 3.03
C LEU A 708 21.56 52.49 3.49
N THR A 709 22.47 53.40 3.76
CA THR A 709 23.80 53.10 4.34
C THR A 709 23.88 53.70 5.72
N VAL A 710 24.30 52.85 6.69
CA VAL A 710 24.45 53.24 8.11
C VAL A 710 25.87 53.00 8.57
N THR A 711 26.43 53.95 9.36
CA THR A 711 27.79 53.89 9.88
C THR A 711 27.81 53.64 11.39
N GLU A 712 28.93 53.15 11.93
CA GLU A 712 29.10 52.72 13.33
C GLU A 712 28.84 53.86 14.34
N ARG A 713 28.96 55.11 13.96
CA ARG A 713 28.68 56.24 14.85
C ARG A 713 27.28 56.85 14.68
N GLY A 714 26.37 56.10 14.10
CA GLY A 714 24.95 56.45 14.01
C GLY A 714 24.60 57.47 12.93
N TYR A 715 25.47 57.67 11.97
CA TYR A 715 25.17 58.47 10.77
C TYR A 715 24.78 57.56 9.62
N GLY A 716 23.97 58.07 8.70
CA GLY A 716 23.59 57.34 7.51
C GLY A 716 22.82 58.22 6.54
N LYS A 717 22.43 57.63 5.41
CA LYS A 717 21.68 58.30 4.34
C LYS A 717 20.96 57.27 3.47
N ARG A 718 19.97 57.74 2.74
CA ARG A 718 19.42 57.03 1.59
C ARG A 718 19.96 57.61 0.29
N THR A 719 20.25 56.78 -0.69
CA THR A 719 20.71 57.20 -2.01
C THR A 719 19.92 56.46 -3.08
N PRO A 720 19.35 57.16 -4.10
CA PRO A 720 18.66 56.47 -5.21
C PRO A 720 19.61 55.51 -5.93
N LEU A 721 19.05 54.37 -6.38
CA LEU A 721 19.81 53.33 -7.08
C LEU A 721 20.52 53.85 -8.35
N ASP A 722 19.91 54.83 -9.04
CA ASP A 722 20.45 55.43 -10.27
C ASP A 722 21.74 56.24 -10.06
N GLU A 723 22.03 56.70 -8.86
CA GLU A 723 23.28 57.34 -8.51
C GLU A 723 24.49 56.38 -8.55
N TYR A 724 24.23 55.06 -8.55
CA TYR A 724 25.29 54.05 -8.65
C TYR A 724 25.36 53.52 -10.09
N ARG A 725 26.31 54.06 -10.85
CA ARG A 725 26.54 53.66 -12.25
C ARG A 725 26.86 52.17 -12.35
N LEU A 726 26.37 51.54 -13.38
CA LEU A 726 26.78 50.19 -13.74
C LEU A 726 28.25 50.15 -14.12
N GLN A 727 29.03 49.21 -13.59
CA GLN A 727 30.47 49.06 -13.79
C GLN A 727 30.78 47.61 -14.17
N GLY A 728 31.97 47.38 -14.70
CA GLY A 728 32.48 46.01 -14.83
C GLY A 728 32.86 45.42 -13.46
N ARG A 729 32.68 44.13 -13.29
CA ARG A 729 33.08 43.35 -12.11
C ARG A 729 34.60 43.52 -11.81
N ALA A 730 35.00 43.31 -10.55
CA ALA A 730 36.40 43.37 -10.06
C ALA A 730 37.04 44.76 -10.05
N GLY A 731 36.23 45.84 -10.21
CA GLY A 731 36.68 47.21 -9.99
C GLY A 731 36.70 47.58 -8.50
N LYS A 732 37.34 48.72 -8.15
CA LYS A 732 37.32 49.30 -6.79
C LYS A 732 35.93 49.85 -6.35
N GLY A 733 34.98 49.96 -7.27
CA GLY A 733 33.71 50.59 -7.00
C GLY A 733 33.78 52.10 -6.98
N ILE A 734 32.79 52.71 -6.36
CA ILE A 734 32.67 54.17 -6.18
C ILE A 734 32.36 54.50 -4.72
N ILE A 735 32.69 55.69 -4.26
CA ILE A 735 32.37 56.09 -2.89
C ILE A 735 30.86 56.17 -2.75
N ASP A 736 30.32 55.45 -1.79
CA ASP A 736 28.94 55.50 -1.35
C ASP A 736 28.79 56.56 -0.27
N ILE A 737 29.46 56.43 0.85
CA ILE A 737 29.43 57.37 1.98
C ILE A 737 30.87 57.68 2.44
N LYS A 738 31.10 58.88 2.92
CA LYS A 738 32.40 59.22 3.52
C LYS A 738 32.54 58.57 4.89
N THR A 739 33.59 57.79 5.06
CA THR A 739 33.96 57.06 6.31
C THR A 739 35.04 57.82 7.10
N GLY A 740 35.32 57.35 8.32
CA GLY A 740 36.26 57.95 9.24
C GLY A 740 35.69 59.16 9.94
N GLY A 741 36.53 59.95 10.63
CA GLY A 741 36.11 61.16 11.34
C GLY A 741 34.83 60.92 12.19
N ARG A 742 33.77 61.68 11.91
CA ARG A 742 32.48 61.60 12.63
C ARG A 742 31.63 60.36 12.36
N ASN A 743 31.85 59.70 11.24
CA ASN A 743 31.03 58.55 10.84
C ASN A 743 31.55 57.21 11.35
N GLY A 744 32.88 57.04 11.44
CA GLY A 744 33.44 55.67 11.59
C GLY A 744 33.29 54.87 10.30
N ASN A 745 33.25 53.56 10.42
CA ASN A 745 33.09 52.61 9.33
C ASN A 745 31.61 52.36 8.98
N VAL A 746 31.34 51.84 7.79
CA VAL A 746 30.00 51.39 7.43
C VAL A 746 29.67 50.06 8.15
N VAL A 747 28.46 49.98 8.68
CA VAL A 747 27.96 48.80 9.42
C VAL A 747 26.93 48.02 8.59
N ALA A 748 26.12 48.72 7.81
CA ALA A 748 25.08 48.09 7.01
C ALA A 748 24.76 48.87 5.72
N MET A 749 24.40 48.11 4.70
CA MET A 749 23.78 48.60 3.46
C MET A 749 22.51 47.78 3.20
N LEU A 750 21.36 48.44 3.06
CA LEU A 750 20.07 47.86 2.83
C LEU A 750 19.34 48.50 1.68
N GLN A 751 18.59 47.73 0.91
CA GLN A 751 17.62 48.24 -0.05
C GLN A 751 16.31 48.50 0.69
N VAL A 752 15.81 49.74 0.63
CA VAL A 752 14.62 50.18 1.38
C VAL A 752 13.66 50.96 0.50
N ARG A 753 12.37 50.84 0.81
CA ARG A 753 11.27 51.67 0.26
C ARG A 753 10.86 52.69 1.31
N ASP A 754 10.18 53.74 0.89
CA ASP A 754 9.72 54.81 1.81
C ASP A 754 8.79 54.31 2.90
N VAL A 755 8.06 53.24 2.63
CA VAL A 755 7.10 52.62 3.56
C VAL A 755 7.74 51.66 4.57
N ASP A 756 9.01 51.30 4.39
CA ASP A 756 9.69 50.30 5.24
C ASP A 756 10.08 50.94 6.58
N ASP A 757 10.04 50.14 7.63
CA ASP A 757 10.58 50.46 8.94
C ASP A 757 12.02 49.97 9.07
N ILE A 758 12.84 50.76 9.68
CA ILE A 758 14.25 50.46 9.93
C ILE A 758 14.47 50.31 11.42
N LEU A 759 15.12 49.20 11.78
CA LEU A 759 15.52 48.91 13.14
C LEU A 759 17.05 48.98 13.24
N VAL A 760 17.55 49.88 14.06
CA VAL A 760 19.00 50.00 14.34
C VAL A 760 19.24 49.54 15.79
N VAL A 761 20.20 48.67 15.96
CA VAL A 761 20.59 48.14 17.27
C VAL A 761 22.03 48.48 17.55
N THR A 762 22.30 48.99 18.74
CA THR A 762 23.64 49.36 19.18
C THR A 762 24.40 48.23 19.84
N THR A 763 25.72 48.38 19.93
CA THR A 763 26.57 47.36 20.61
C THR A 763 26.27 47.18 22.10
N LYS A 764 25.62 48.18 22.75
CA LYS A 764 25.12 48.11 24.13
C LYS A 764 23.66 47.70 24.24
N GLY A 765 23.04 47.21 23.16
CA GLY A 765 21.69 46.67 23.17
C GLY A 765 20.57 47.73 23.09
N LYS A 766 20.86 49.01 22.91
CA LYS A 766 19.84 50.06 22.62
C LYS A 766 19.25 49.81 21.23
N MET A 767 17.94 50.01 21.10
CA MET A 767 17.21 49.78 19.86
C MET A 767 16.42 51.04 19.48
N ILE A 768 16.51 51.44 18.23
CA ILE A 768 15.70 52.51 17.66
C ILE A 768 15.00 51.97 16.41
N ARG A 769 13.71 52.34 16.27
CA ARG A 769 12.87 52.06 15.09
C ARG A 769 12.39 53.42 14.52
N PHE A 770 12.53 53.57 13.22
CA PHE A 770 12.08 54.77 12.47
C PHE A 770 11.66 54.35 11.07
N HIS A 771 10.93 55.23 10.38
CA HIS A 771 10.55 54.96 8.99
C HIS A 771 11.71 55.28 8.06
N ALA A 772 11.89 54.51 7.00
CA ALA A 772 12.89 54.76 5.99
C ALA A 772 12.72 56.18 5.38
N ALA A 773 11.46 56.64 5.23
CA ALA A 773 11.14 58.00 4.77
C ALA A 773 11.74 59.13 5.63
N ASP A 774 12.00 58.87 6.93
CA ASP A 774 12.57 59.89 7.85
C ASP A 774 14.04 60.16 7.58
N VAL A 775 14.74 59.25 6.86
CA VAL A 775 16.13 59.42 6.49
C VAL A 775 16.20 60.19 5.15
N SER A 776 16.89 61.33 5.16
CA SER A 776 17.02 62.16 3.96
C SER A 776 17.70 61.44 2.79
N SER A 777 17.11 61.55 1.59
CA SER A 777 17.76 61.12 0.35
C SER A 777 18.88 62.10 -0.03
N GLN A 778 20.07 61.55 -0.26
CA GLN A 778 21.28 62.32 -0.57
C GLN A 778 22.11 61.65 -1.66
N GLY A 779 22.88 62.40 -2.40
CA GLY A 779 23.85 61.87 -3.35
C GLY A 779 24.94 61.06 -2.67
N ARG A 780 25.70 60.26 -3.46
CA ARG A 780 26.73 59.32 -3.00
C ARG A 780 27.76 59.98 -2.05
N ASN A 781 28.69 60.60 -2.46
CA ASN A 781 29.89 61.12 -1.78
C ASN A 781 29.59 62.17 -0.67
N THR A 782 28.72 61.81 0.29
CA THR A 782 28.28 62.71 1.38
C THR A 782 28.56 62.04 2.73
N TRP A 783 28.42 62.83 3.82
CA TRP A 783 28.59 62.33 5.18
C TRP A 783 27.31 61.76 5.80
N GLY A 784 26.17 61.93 5.13
CA GLY A 784 24.88 61.52 5.66
C GLY A 784 24.39 62.42 6.82
N VAL A 785 23.26 62.05 7.41
CA VAL A 785 22.63 62.66 8.58
C VAL A 785 22.76 61.78 9.80
N ARG A 786 22.57 62.34 10.99
CA ARG A 786 22.48 61.54 12.22
C ARG A 786 21.16 60.78 12.23
N ILE A 787 21.20 59.44 12.26
CA ILE A 787 20.06 58.55 12.33
C ILE A 787 19.76 58.17 13.79
N ILE A 788 20.80 57.94 14.56
CA ILE A 788 20.72 57.59 15.97
C ILE A 788 21.73 58.43 16.80
N ASP A 789 21.31 58.87 17.97
CA ASP A 789 22.18 59.54 18.93
C ASP A 789 22.80 58.51 19.88
N LEU A 790 24.10 58.32 19.76
CA LEU A 790 24.87 57.30 20.48
C LEU A 790 25.67 57.95 21.59
N GLU A 791 25.79 57.25 22.74
CA GLU A 791 26.70 57.59 23.79
C GLU A 791 28.19 57.47 23.29
N ALA A 792 29.11 58.11 23.95
CA ALA A 792 30.50 58.26 23.48
C ALA A 792 31.22 56.91 23.24
N ASP A 793 30.82 55.87 23.95
CA ASP A 793 31.37 54.53 23.90
C ASP A 793 30.45 53.46 23.33
N ASP A 794 29.27 53.88 22.73
CA ASP A 794 28.34 53.03 22.01
C ASP A 794 28.48 53.15 20.50
N ARG A 795 28.13 52.15 19.75
CA ARG A 795 28.19 52.09 18.26
C ARG A 795 26.97 51.40 17.70
N ALA A 796 26.59 51.78 16.50
CA ALA A 796 25.60 51.00 15.75
C ALA A 796 26.19 49.61 15.44
N GLY A 797 25.50 48.57 15.85
CA GLY A 797 25.96 47.15 15.74
C GLY A 797 25.31 46.39 14.59
N SER A 798 24.02 46.64 14.37
CA SER A 798 23.29 46.04 13.23
C SER A 798 22.10 46.88 12.80
N VAL A 799 21.66 46.65 11.56
CA VAL A 799 20.51 47.37 10.98
C VAL A 799 19.65 46.34 10.25
N ALA A 800 18.37 46.33 10.52
CA ALA A 800 17.41 45.44 9.88
C ALA A 800 16.25 46.22 9.26
N ARG A 801 15.74 45.74 8.15
CA ARG A 801 14.52 46.25 7.51
C ARG A 801 13.33 45.42 8.04
N VAL A 802 12.27 46.07 8.43
CA VAL A 802 11.00 45.47 8.80
C VAL A 802 9.96 45.88 7.76
N ASP A 803 9.52 44.94 6.95
CA ASP A 803 8.50 45.23 5.92
C ASP A 803 7.17 45.59 6.59
N SER A 804 6.62 46.75 6.24
CA SER A 804 5.36 47.28 6.79
C SER A 804 4.13 46.76 6.03
N GLU A 805 4.30 46.07 4.87
CA GLU A 805 3.22 45.50 4.08
C GLU A 805 3.52 44.04 3.68
N SER A 806 2.71 43.13 4.19
CA SER A 806 2.51 41.85 3.50
C SER A 806 1.78 42.14 2.17
N PRO A 807 2.20 41.64 1.01
CA PRO A 807 1.47 41.82 -0.22
C PRO A 807 0.06 41.21 -0.09
N ALA A 808 -0.94 42.00 -0.52
CA ALA A 808 -2.29 41.49 -0.69
C ALA A 808 -2.28 40.30 -1.65
N PRO A 809 -3.14 39.29 -1.44
CA PRO A 809 -3.22 38.14 -2.36
C PRO A 809 -3.58 38.65 -3.75
N VAL A 810 -2.77 38.32 -4.73
CA VAL A 810 -3.09 38.53 -6.15
C VAL A 810 -4.29 37.63 -6.44
N GLU A 811 -5.46 38.25 -6.66
CA GLU A 811 -6.61 37.55 -7.20
C GLU A 811 -6.21 36.92 -8.54
N ALA A 812 -6.30 35.60 -8.60
CA ALA A 812 -6.16 34.86 -9.84
C ALA A 812 -7.36 35.20 -10.75
N GLN A 813 -7.08 35.84 -11.89
CA GLN A 813 -7.97 35.89 -13.05
C GLN A 813 -7.95 34.54 -13.81
#